data_12895db4316b2eb3ba99b258653d1f4d
#
_entry.id   12895db4316b2eb3ba99b258653d1f4d
#
_cell.length_a   1.000
_cell.length_b   1.000
_cell.length_c   1.000
_cell.angle_alpha   90.00
_cell.angle_beta   90.00
_cell.angle_gamma   90.00
#
_symmetry.space_group_name_H-M   'P 1'
#
loop_
_entity.id
_entity.type
_entity.pdbx_description
1 polymer ?
#
loop_
_entity_poly.entity_id
_entity_poly.type
_entity_poly.pdbx_seq_one_letter_code
_entity_poly.pdbx_strand_id
1 'polypeptide(L)'
;MRHIWLSILGLASAATPAAAQGWIEIERPRRPEIRVASVERVASEIRTTIDGRIVRVEVEERFRNNGGVIAEGNYLYPMPGEAVFQNFSLWMGDQELKGEMMNAEQARGIYEEIVRRQKDPALLTLAGHGLVRAQVFPIQPGETRKVVLRYTQLVDRAGDALRIRYALGKRGGSTGRWTLAVPNAADYGTPYSPTHRIDSERRNGRLEVTIDTRDGGDIELLLPIRRGLVGTSVLAHAPGGEDGYLMLLLAPSVDAEGPVVPRDIAFVVDVSGSMSGQKMEQAKGALRQALGTLRPEDRFRLVAFSSGVRQFRDGWAPSTRDALDEARAWVDNLVADGGTNISGALDAVLGSSVPEDRLPLVLFLTDGVPSVGEQQPDRIAAMAASRVGRSRVFTIGVGHDVNTYLLDRLAKEGRGAAEYVAPDANVEVTVGSLMNKLRRPALVNLRIVDAPARLHDLSPAVLPDLFYGEELVLFGRYDGSGNGQIVIEGERNGRRERFTARAELPRSENGNDFIPRLWASRRIGDLTRQIRLEGSESAIREVRELGLRYGILTEYTSYLVQEPTPLASADARQVPPGLRTREGSTPMPAAAPMRQTGQVAFDRAKESGQFSAANSLADADAAAEKKMASLGAERSEMRRAGGHVFVKKDGIWTDLAHTDSLKLFRVAPFSPAYFAVTRALPELTASLRGDEPVIIAGRQASVEITSGGRESMTDAEIRELARMFRGQ
;
A
#
# COMPACT_ATOMS: atom_id res chain seq x y z
N MET A 1 -42.20 47.26 -10.91
CA MET A 1 -41.05 46.60 -10.26
C MET A 1 -41.48 45.18 -9.92
N ARG A 2 -41.13 44.24 -10.78
CA ARG A 2 -41.44 42.81 -10.60
C ARG A 2 -40.11 42.09 -10.50
N HIS A 3 -39.82 41.55 -9.35
CA HIS A 3 -38.65 40.68 -9.14
C HIS A 3 -38.98 39.28 -9.67
N ILE A 4 -38.23 38.85 -10.68
CA ILE A 4 -38.22 37.47 -11.17
C ILE A 4 -37.17 36.71 -10.37
N TRP A 5 -37.59 35.74 -9.56
CA TRP A 5 -36.75 34.76 -8.94
C TRP A 5 -36.52 33.60 -9.93
N LEU A 6 -35.30 33.43 -10.41
CA LEU A 6 -34.89 32.24 -11.13
C LEU A 6 -34.51 31.17 -10.07
N SER A 7 -35.34 30.15 -9.97
CA SER A 7 -35.02 28.94 -9.21
C SER A 7 -34.13 28.05 -10.07
N ILE A 8 -32.87 27.92 -9.70
CA ILE A 8 -31.95 26.91 -10.26
C ILE A 8 -32.31 25.58 -9.59
N LEU A 9 -33.00 24.70 -10.35
CA LEU A 9 -33.16 23.30 -9.99
C LEU A 9 -31.79 22.61 -10.20
N GLY A 10 -31.05 22.38 -9.13
CA GLY A 10 -29.91 21.45 -9.14
C GLY A 10 -30.44 20.03 -9.27
N LEU A 11 -30.18 19.39 -10.42
CA LEU A 11 -30.30 17.93 -10.55
C LEU A 11 -29.19 17.30 -9.70
N ALA A 12 -29.53 16.85 -8.50
CA ALA A 12 -28.71 15.95 -7.75
C ALA A 12 -28.78 14.58 -8.44
N SER A 13 -27.75 14.24 -9.22
CA SER A 13 -27.51 12.90 -9.70
C SER A 13 -27.23 12.01 -8.49
N ALA A 14 -28.20 11.21 -8.06
CA ALA A 14 -28.00 10.18 -7.08
C ALA A 14 -27.05 9.13 -7.68
N ALA A 15 -25.77 9.19 -7.34
CA ALA A 15 -24.81 8.13 -7.60
C ALA A 15 -25.24 6.91 -6.77
N THR A 16 -25.78 5.90 -7.43
CA THR A 16 -26.08 4.61 -6.80
C THR A 16 -24.74 3.93 -6.46
N PRO A 17 -24.50 3.56 -5.20
CA PRO A 17 -23.28 2.85 -4.82
C PRO A 17 -23.25 1.46 -5.45
N ALA A 18 -22.17 1.16 -6.13
CA ALA A 18 -21.91 -0.16 -6.70
C ALA A 18 -21.56 -1.15 -5.59
N ALA A 19 -22.41 -2.13 -5.36
CA ALA A 19 -22.22 -3.15 -4.33
C ALA A 19 -21.55 -4.39 -4.93
N ALA A 20 -20.37 -4.72 -4.45
CA ALA A 20 -19.71 -6.00 -4.73
C ALA A 20 -20.03 -7.07 -3.66
N GLN A 21 -20.77 -6.72 -2.64
CA GLN A 21 -21.37 -7.59 -1.62
C GLN A 21 -22.84 -7.79 -1.90
N GLY A 22 -23.58 -8.42 -0.99
CA GLY A 22 -25.01 -8.61 -1.15
C GLY A 22 -25.76 -7.31 -1.50
N TRP A 23 -26.69 -7.37 -2.38
CA TRP A 23 -27.52 -6.24 -2.77
C TRP A 23 -28.98 -6.66 -2.87
N ILE A 24 -29.90 -5.68 -2.83
CA ILE A 24 -31.32 -5.91 -3.02
C ILE A 24 -31.73 -5.42 -4.41
N GLU A 25 -32.19 -6.32 -5.26
CA GLU A 25 -32.81 -6.00 -6.52
C GLU A 25 -34.29 -5.66 -6.29
N ILE A 26 -34.68 -4.41 -6.51
CA ILE A 26 -36.06 -3.96 -6.32
C ILE A 26 -36.87 -4.28 -7.57
N GLU A 27 -38.01 -4.93 -7.41
CA GLU A 27 -38.99 -5.14 -8.47
C GLU A 27 -39.67 -3.79 -8.80
N ARG A 28 -39.44 -3.27 -10.01
CA ARG A 28 -40.04 -2.01 -10.45
C ARG A 28 -41.52 -2.23 -10.77
N PRO A 29 -42.44 -1.39 -10.26
CA PRO A 29 -43.83 -1.40 -10.69
C PRO A 29 -43.92 -1.05 -12.17
N ARG A 30 -44.82 -1.70 -12.91
CA ARG A 30 -45.03 -1.55 -14.37
C ARG A 30 -45.56 -0.18 -14.83
N ARG A 31 -45.57 0.86 -13.98
CA ARG A 31 -46.01 2.22 -14.30
C ARG A 31 -44.95 3.27 -14.00
N PRO A 32 -44.61 4.14 -14.97
CA PRO A 32 -43.48 5.07 -14.87
C PRO A 32 -43.70 6.34 -14.03
N GLU A 33 -44.82 6.51 -13.40
CA GLU A 33 -45.14 7.75 -12.68
C GLU A 33 -45.29 7.51 -11.21
N ILE A 34 -44.35 7.39 -10.38
CA ILE A 34 -44.47 7.66 -8.94
C ILE A 34 -43.26 7.03 -8.20
N ARG A 35 -42.56 7.88 -7.44
CA ARG A 35 -41.68 7.64 -6.28
C ARG A 35 -40.87 6.35 -6.32
N VAL A 36 -39.60 6.49 -6.55
CA VAL A 36 -38.63 5.37 -6.61
C VAL A 36 -38.38 4.84 -5.19
N ALA A 37 -38.53 3.54 -5.00
CA ALA A 37 -37.99 2.86 -3.84
C ALA A 37 -36.45 2.92 -3.94
N SER A 38 -35.78 3.33 -2.86
CA SER A 38 -34.32 3.44 -2.78
C SER A 38 -33.88 2.63 -1.58
N VAL A 39 -33.34 1.44 -1.81
CA VAL A 39 -32.75 0.62 -0.75
C VAL A 39 -31.24 0.73 -0.79
N GLU A 40 -30.67 1.13 0.31
CA GLU A 40 -29.23 1.32 0.46
C GLU A 40 -28.69 0.43 1.58
N ARG A 41 -27.52 -0.15 1.37
CA ARG A 41 -26.79 -0.86 2.43
C ARG A 41 -26.13 0.17 3.34
N VAL A 42 -26.53 0.20 4.61
CA VAL A 42 -26.05 1.18 5.60
C VAL A 42 -24.96 0.63 6.52
N ALA A 43 -24.85 -0.70 6.65
CA ALA A 43 -23.79 -1.33 7.43
C ALA A 43 -23.47 -2.73 6.88
N SER A 44 -22.20 -3.15 7.05
CA SER A 44 -21.73 -4.50 6.74
C SER A 44 -20.70 -4.92 7.77
N GLU A 45 -20.96 -6.01 8.49
CA GLU A 45 -20.03 -6.64 9.42
C GLU A 45 -19.73 -8.06 8.95
N ILE A 46 -18.45 -8.35 8.73
CA ILE A 46 -18.02 -9.66 8.28
C ILE A 46 -17.15 -10.26 9.39
N ARG A 47 -17.63 -11.39 9.94
CA ARG A 47 -16.93 -12.15 10.96
C ARG A 47 -16.41 -13.44 10.37
N THR A 48 -15.12 -13.63 10.41
CA THR A 48 -14.43 -14.78 9.86
C THR A 48 -13.74 -15.55 10.98
N THR A 49 -13.88 -16.87 10.99
CA THR A 49 -13.16 -17.73 11.95
C THR A 49 -12.45 -18.82 11.16
N ILE A 50 -11.19 -19.06 11.49
CA ILE A 50 -10.39 -20.11 10.84
C ILE A 50 -10.13 -21.27 11.81
N ASP A 51 -10.24 -22.48 11.29
CA ASP A 51 -9.90 -23.73 11.95
C ASP A 51 -9.16 -24.65 10.97
N GLY A 52 -7.85 -24.76 11.14
CA GLY A 52 -6.99 -25.40 10.15
C GLY A 52 -7.06 -24.70 8.79
N ARG A 53 -7.63 -25.37 7.78
CA ARG A 53 -7.87 -24.83 6.43
C ARG A 53 -9.31 -24.47 6.16
N ILE A 54 -10.18 -24.59 7.14
CA ILE A 54 -11.60 -24.27 7.00
C ILE A 54 -11.85 -22.87 7.55
N VAL A 55 -12.37 -22.00 6.71
CA VAL A 55 -12.81 -20.66 7.10
C VAL A 55 -14.33 -20.64 7.13
N ARG A 56 -14.89 -20.21 8.27
CA ARG A 56 -16.31 -19.92 8.44
C ARG A 56 -16.51 -18.43 8.36
N VAL A 57 -17.39 -18.00 7.48
CA VAL A 57 -17.71 -16.59 7.25
C VAL A 57 -19.15 -16.33 7.61
N GLU A 58 -19.35 -15.33 8.45
CA GLU A 58 -20.66 -14.77 8.76
C GLU A 58 -20.69 -13.33 8.24
N VAL A 59 -21.60 -13.04 7.34
CA VAL A 59 -21.82 -11.71 6.76
C VAL A 59 -23.12 -11.17 7.32
N GLU A 60 -23.06 -10.08 8.08
CA GLU A 60 -24.23 -9.35 8.55
C GLU A 60 -24.31 -8.02 7.78
N GLU A 61 -25.38 -7.83 7.01
CA GLU A 61 -25.64 -6.62 6.26
C GLU A 61 -26.96 -5.98 6.68
N ARG A 62 -26.99 -4.65 6.70
CA ARG A 62 -28.18 -3.87 7.02
C ARG A 62 -28.55 -2.96 5.85
N PHE A 63 -29.79 -3.10 5.38
CA PHE A 63 -30.34 -2.35 4.27
C PHE A 63 -31.44 -1.44 4.75
N ARG A 64 -31.42 -0.18 4.36
CA ARG A 64 -32.41 0.84 4.70
C ARG A 64 -33.13 1.30 3.44
N ASN A 65 -34.44 1.38 3.52
CA ASN A 65 -35.25 2.02 2.51
C ASN A 65 -35.29 3.54 2.73
N ASN A 66 -34.53 4.28 1.94
CA ASN A 66 -34.50 5.75 1.98
C ASN A 66 -35.57 6.35 1.05
N GLY A 67 -36.34 5.54 0.33
CA GLY A 67 -37.43 5.96 -0.54
C GLY A 67 -38.71 6.30 0.20
N GLY A 68 -39.68 6.87 -0.50
CA GLY A 68 -40.99 7.22 0.05
C GLY A 68 -42.07 6.17 -0.16
N VAL A 69 -41.73 4.98 -0.68
CA VAL A 69 -42.64 3.86 -0.93
C VAL A 69 -42.07 2.56 -0.40
N ILE A 70 -42.93 1.58 -0.18
CA ILE A 70 -42.52 0.23 0.23
C ILE A 70 -41.60 -0.36 -0.85
N ALA A 71 -40.46 -0.89 -0.44
CA ALA A 71 -39.50 -1.58 -1.29
C ALA A 71 -39.69 -3.10 -1.18
N GLU A 72 -39.84 -3.75 -2.33
CA GLU A 72 -39.89 -5.20 -2.47
C GLU A 72 -38.78 -5.61 -3.45
N GLY A 73 -38.08 -6.74 -3.15
CA GLY A 73 -37.02 -7.18 -4.02
C GLY A 73 -36.35 -8.48 -3.56
N ASN A 74 -35.30 -8.85 -4.26
CA ASN A 74 -34.50 -10.02 -3.96
C ASN A 74 -33.13 -9.59 -3.43
N TYR A 75 -32.72 -10.12 -2.29
CA TYR A 75 -31.34 -10.09 -1.85
C TYR A 75 -30.54 -11.09 -2.67
N LEU A 76 -29.43 -10.65 -3.20
CA LEU A 76 -28.54 -11.42 -4.06
C LEU A 76 -27.12 -11.34 -3.49
N TYR A 77 -26.48 -12.49 -3.30
CA TYR A 77 -25.10 -12.56 -2.80
C TYR A 77 -24.29 -13.56 -3.63
N PRO A 78 -23.22 -13.11 -4.30
CA PRO A 78 -22.32 -13.98 -5.06
C PRO A 78 -21.45 -14.78 -4.09
N MET A 79 -21.52 -16.11 -4.19
CA MET A 79 -20.72 -17.02 -3.38
C MET A 79 -19.34 -17.21 -4.00
N PRO A 80 -18.24 -17.22 -3.21
CA PRO A 80 -16.94 -17.65 -3.69
C PRO A 80 -17.00 -19.07 -4.29
N GLY A 81 -16.15 -19.36 -5.29
CA GLY A 81 -16.26 -20.57 -6.11
C GLY A 81 -16.21 -21.91 -5.36
N GLU A 82 -15.50 -21.97 -4.23
CA GLU A 82 -15.39 -23.19 -3.41
C GLU A 82 -16.17 -23.08 -2.09
N ALA A 83 -17.03 -22.06 -1.95
CA ALA A 83 -17.78 -21.86 -0.73
C ALA A 83 -18.98 -22.80 -0.65
N VAL A 84 -19.16 -23.38 0.52
CA VAL A 84 -20.33 -24.19 0.87
C VAL A 84 -21.27 -23.34 1.70
N PHE A 85 -22.45 -23.09 1.15
CA PHE A 85 -23.53 -22.40 1.85
C PHE A 85 -23.94 -23.18 3.11
N GLN A 86 -24.12 -22.46 4.21
CA GLN A 86 -24.58 -23.06 5.47
C GLN A 86 -25.97 -22.57 5.87
N ASN A 87 -26.15 -21.26 5.95
CA ASN A 87 -27.39 -20.68 6.42
C ASN A 87 -27.56 -19.25 5.89
N PHE A 88 -28.82 -18.87 5.69
CA PHE A 88 -29.24 -17.53 5.39
C PHE A 88 -30.40 -17.15 6.29
N SER A 89 -30.31 -16.06 7.00
CA SER A 89 -31.35 -15.56 7.88
C SER A 89 -31.68 -14.11 7.54
N LEU A 90 -32.91 -13.89 7.10
CA LEU A 90 -33.50 -12.55 7.01
C LEU A 90 -34.58 -12.45 8.08
N TRP A 91 -34.49 -11.46 8.92
CA TRP A 91 -35.40 -11.26 10.04
C TRP A 91 -36.35 -10.10 9.78
N MET A 92 -37.64 -10.38 9.86
CA MET A 92 -38.72 -9.43 9.80
C MET A 92 -39.54 -9.56 11.09
N GLY A 93 -39.13 -8.86 12.14
CA GLY A 93 -39.61 -9.17 13.48
C GLY A 93 -39.15 -10.58 13.86
N ASP A 94 -40.07 -11.49 14.17
CA ASP A 94 -39.79 -12.88 14.55
C ASP A 94 -39.87 -13.86 13.35
N GLN A 95 -40.08 -13.37 12.15
CA GLN A 95 -40.26 -14.21 10.96
C GLN A 95 -38.97 -14.36 10.15
N GLU A 96 -38.52 -15.61 9.95
CA GLU A 96 -37.35 -15.93 9.12
C GLU A 96 -37.80 -16.21 7.68
N LEU A 97 -37.11 -15.54 6.72
CA LEU A 97 -37.30 -15.76 5.29
C LEU A 97 -36.19 -16.67 4.75
N LYS A 98 -36.56 -17.63 3.89
CA LYS A 98 -35.61 -18.62 3.35
C LYS A 98 -34.88 -18.11 2.12
N GLY A 99 -33.56 -18.35 2.06
CA GLY A 99 -32.74 -18.19 0.88
C GLY A 99 -32.80 -19.39 -0.03
N GLU A 100 -32.61 -19.21 -1.34
CA GLU A 100 -32.55 -20.24 -2.35
C GLU A 100 -31.13 -20.28 -2.99
N MET A 101 -30.55 -21.49 -3.07
CA MET A 101 -29.32 -21.72 -3.80
C MET A 101 -29.59 -22.29 -5.18
N MET A 102 -28.90 -21.82 -6.20
CA MET A 102 -29.05 -22.29 -7.57
C MET A 102 -27.70 -22.73 -8.16
N ASN A 103 -27.76 -23.53 -9.25
CA ASN A 103 -26.53 -23.97 -9.92
C ASN A 103 -25.77 -22.82 -10.61
N ALA A 104 -24.50 -23.07 -10.92
CA ALA A 104 -23.58 -22.04 -11.45
C ALA A 104 -24.03 -21.49 -12.81
N GLU A 105 -24.65 -22.28 -13.66
CA GLU A 105 -25.06 -21.90 -15.00
C GLU A 105 -26.27 -20.96 -14.95
N GLN A 106 -27.27 -21.33 -14.16
CA GLN A 106 -28.45 -20.50 -13.88
C GLN A 106 -28.04 -19.20 -13.16
N ALA A 107 -27.14 -19.29 -12.17
CA ALA A 107 -26.60 -18.15 -11.46
C ALA A 107 -25.92 -17.17 -12.41
N ARG A 108 -25.10 -17.68 -13.35
CA ARG A 108 -24.41 -16.84 -14.34
C ARG A 108 -25.39 -16.13 -15.26
N GLY A 109 -26.41 -16.81 -15.78
CA GLY A 109 -27.42 -16.19 -16.66
C GLY A 109 -28.17 -15.05 -15.95
N ILE A 110 -28.63 -15.30 -14.73
CA ILE A 110 -29.31 -14.28 -13.89
C ILE A 110 -28.36 -13.13 -13.58
N TYR A 111 -27.12 -13.44 -13.25
CA TYR A 111 -26.09 -12.46 -12.92
C TYR A 111 -25.74 -11.53 -14.10
N GLU A 112 -25.54 -12.08 -15.30
CA GLU A 112 -25.30 -11.28 -16.51
C GLU A 112 -26.52 -10.39 -16.83
N GLU A 113 -27.74 -10.88 -16.60
CA GLU A 113 -28.96 -10.08 -16.76
C GLU A 113 -29.05 -8.93 -15.73
N ILE A 114 -28.67 -9.18 -14.46
CA ILE A 114 -28.63 -8.17 -13.41
C ILE A 114 -27.58 -7.09 -13.73
N VAL A 115 -26.36 -7.50 -14.14
CA VAL A 115 -25.31 -6.56 -14.55
C VAL A 115 -25.80 -5.68 -15.71
N ARG A 116 -26.50 -6.28 -16.68
CA ARG A 116 -27.09 -5.54 -17.81
C ARG A 116 -28.14 -4.53 -17.37
N ARG A 117 -28.98 -4.89 -16.37
CA ARG A 117 -30.00 -3.98 -15.84
C ARG A 117 -29.41 -2.87 -14.96
N GLN A 118 -28.47 -3.22 -14.09
CA GLN A 118 -27.84 -2.28 -13.16
C GLN A 118 -26.69 -1.50 -13.78
N LYS A 119 -26.21 -1.92 -14.97
CA LYS A 119 -25.06 -1.32 -15.66
C LYS A 119 -23.80 -1.24 -14.79
N ASP A 120 -23.58 -2.27 -13.95
CA ASP A 120 -22.40 -2.37 -13.08
C ASP A 120 -21.52 -3.56 -13.42
N PRO A 121 -20.44 -3.37 -14.19
CA PRO A 121 -19.55 -4.44 -14.60
C PRO A 121 -18.68 -4.99 -13.45
N ALA A 122 -18.54 -4.28 -12.33
CA ALA A 122 -17.76 -4.80 -11.20
C ALA A 122 -18.39 -6.04 -10.56
N LEU A 123 -19.68 -6.24 -10.76
CA LEU A 123 -20.34 -7.47 -10.34
C LEU A 123 -19.85 -8.72 -11.10
N LEU A 124 -19.24 -8.57 -12.28
CA LEU A 124 -18.70 -9.68 -13.08
C LEU A 124 -17.49 -10.37 -12.42
N THR A 125 -16.71 -9.67 -11.63
CA THR A 125 -15.53 -10.25 -10.95
C THR A 125 -15.90 -11.21 -9.82
N LEU A 126 -17.14 -11.13 -9.34
CA LEU A 126 -17.64 -11.90 -8.20
C LEU A 126 -18.40 -13.16 -8.59
N ALA A 127 -18.64 -13.41 -9.88
CA ALA A 127 -19.35 -14.58 -10.36
C ALA A 127 -18.54 -15.86 -10.08
N GLY A 128 -18.49 -16.26 -8.79
CA GLY A 128 -18.16 -17.59 -8.37
C GLY A 128 -19.19 -18.61 -8.89
N HIS A 129 -19.02 -19.86 -8.52
CA HIS A 129 -19.87 -20.94 -9.01
C HIS A 129 -21.27 -20.98 -8.36
N GLY A 130 -21.68 -19.96 -7.58
CA GLY A 130 -22.99 -19.94 -6.93
C GLY A 130 -23.52 -18.53 -6.67
N LEU A 131 -24.82 -18.41 -6.56
CA LEU A 131 -25.53 -17.20 -6.17
C LEU A 131 -26.59 -17.57 -5.11
N VAL A 132 -26.56 -16.87 -3.97
CA VAL A 132 -27.64 -16.95 -2.99
C VAL A 132 -28.67 -15.89 -3.36
N ARG A 133 -29.92 -16.32 -3.54
CA ARG A 133 -31.06 -15.45 -3.77
C ARG A 133 -32.08 -15.63 -2.64
N ALA A 134 -32.48 -14.53 -2.04
CA ALA A 134 -33.54 -14.53 -1.04
C ALA A 134 -34.54 -13.41 -1.33
N GLN A 135 -35.82 -13.74 -1.26
CA GLN A 135 -36.87 -12.75 -1.43
C GLN A 135 -36.97 -11.88 -0.16
N VAL A 136 -36.85 -10.59 -0.33
CA VAL A 136 -36.95 -9.60 0.76
C VAL A 136 -38.28 -8.90 0.66
N PHE A 137 -39.13 -9.01 1.65
CA PHE A 137 -40.47 -8.39 1.72
C PHE A 137 -40.69 -7.59 2.96
N PRO A 138 -41.72 -6.74 2.89
CA PRO A 138 -41.59 -5.40 2.35
C PRO A 138 -40.71 -4.59 3.30
N ILE A 139 -39.85 -3.74 2.77
CA ILE A 139 -39.12 -2.77 3.58
C ILE A 139 -39.89 -1.44 3.55
N GLN A 140 -40.44 -1.04 4.68
CA GLN A 140 -41.19 0.21 4.80
C GLN A 140 -40.27 1.42 4.59
N PRO A 141 -40.79 2.60 4.15
CA PRO A 141 -40.05 3.82 4.13
C PRO A 141 -39.35 4.13 5.47
N GLY A 142 -38.04 4.35 5.43
CA GLY A 142 -37.23 4.60 6.62
C GLY A 142 -36.84 3.38 7.45
N GLU A 143 -37.39 2.20 7.11
CA GLU A 143 -37.07 0.96 7.82
C GLU A 143 -35.71 0.40 7.45
N THR A 144 -35.05 -0.26 8.42
CA THR A 144 -33.78 -0.97 8.24
C THR A 144 -34.00 -2.48 8.45
N ARG A 145 -33.58 -3.29 7.48
CA ARG A 145 -33.60 -4.77 7.56
C ARG A 145 -32.21 -5.33 7.73
N LYS A 146 -32.10 -6.39 8.51
CA LYS A 146 -30.88 -7.14 8.77
C LYS A 146 -30.90 -8.46 8.00
N VAL A 147 -29.80 -8.74 7.30
CA VAL A 147 -29.54 -9.99 6.59
C VAL A 147 -28.31 -10.64 7.21
N VAL A 148 -28.36 -11.94 7.47
CA VAL A 148 -27.21 -12.71 7.94
C VAL A 148 -27.00 -13.92 7.01
N LEU A 149 -25.83 -13.97 6.40
CA LEU A 149 -25.40 -15.08 5.54
C LEU A 149 -24.23 -15.81 6.20
N ARG A 150 -24.28 -17.14 6.22
CA ARG A 150 -23.19 -17.99 6.70
C ARG A 150 -22.75 -18.97 5.64
N TYR A 151 -21.45 -19.07 5.43
CA TYR A 151 -20.84 -20.06 4.56
C TYR A 151 -19.47 -20.51 5.07
N THR A 152 -19.01 -21.64 4.55
CA THR A 152 -17.65 -22.13 4.77
C THR A 152 -16.92 -22.24 3.45
N GLN A 153 -15.61 -22.02 3.50
CA GLN A 153 -14.72 -22.23 2.37
C GLN A 153 -13.39 -22.84 2.83
N LEU A 154 -12.74 -23.57 1.93
CA LEU A 154 -11.35 -23.98 2.14
C LEU A 154 -10.44 -22.81 1.81
N VAL A 155 -9.41 -22.65 2.64
CA VAL A 155 -8.39 -21.61 2.42
C VAL A 155 -7.29 -22.18 1.55
N ASP A 156 -6.89 -21.40 0.56
CA ASP A 156 -5.73 -21.70 -0.26
C ASP A 156 -4.45 -21.64 0.57
N ARG A 157 -3.45 -22.37 0.15
CA ARG A 157 -2.08 -22.21 0.62
C ARG A 157 -1.29 -21.37 -0.37
N ALA A 158 -0.57 -20.39 0.16
CA ALA A 158 0.41 -19.61 -0.57
C ALA A 158 1.77 -19.86 0.09
N GLY A 159 2.49 -20.87 -0.39
CA GLY A 159 3.70 -21.36 0.28
C GLY A 159 3.40 -21.87 1.68
N ASP A 160 4.07 -21.32 2.68
CA ASP A 160 3.87 -21.63 4.10
C ASP A 160 2.86 -20.69 4.78
N ALA A 161 2.04 -19.95 4.02
CA ALA A 161 0.96 -19.15 4.57
C ALA A 161 -0.42 -19.69 4.13
N LEU A 162 -1.43 -19.46 4.96
CA LEU A 162 -2.83 -19.55 4.57
C LEU A 162 -3.23 -18.23 3.91
N ARG A 163 -3.88 -18.32 2.76
CA ARG A 163 -4.32 -17.18 1.97
C ARG A 163 -5.84 -17.04 2.08
N ILE A 164 -6.28 -16.02 2.80
CA ILE A 164 -7.69 -15.73 3.02
C ILE A 164 -8.07 -14.58 2.09
N ARG A 165 -9.07 -14.81 1.24
CA ARG A 165 -9.62 -13.81 0.32
C ARG A 165 -11.06 -13.53 0.67
N TYR A 166 -11.43 -12.25 0.64
CA TYR A 166 -12.80 -11.80 0.76
C TYR A 166 -13.07 -10.68 -0.25
N ALA A 167 -14.02 -10.91 -1.14
CA ALA A 167 -14.41 -9.91 -2.11
C ALA A 167 -15.27 -8.83 -1.44
N LEU A 168 -14.70 -7.65 -1.24
CA LEU A 168 -15.37 -6.52 -0.61
C LEU A 168 -15.99 -5.57 -1.63
N GLY A 169 -15.45 -5.54 -2.86
CA GLY A 169 -15.87 -4.65 -3.92
C GLY A 169 -15.44 -3.20 -3.78
N LYS A 170 -16.12 -2.30 -4.46
CA LYS A 170 -15.71 -0.90 -4.58
C LYS A 170 -15.85 -0.11 -3.28
N ARG A 171 -15.02 0.94 -3.14
CA ARG A 171 -15.19 1.99 -2.14
C ARG A 171 -16.57 2.61 -2.26
N GLY A 172 -17.29 2.73 -1.15
CA GLY A 172 -18.45 3.59 -1.09
C GLY A 172 -19.58 3.15 -0.15
N GLY A 173 -19.94 4.02 0.73
CA GLY A 173 -21.27 4.22 1.30
C GLY A 173 -21.59 3.52 2.61
N SER A 174 -21.13 2.33 2.91
CA SER A 174 -21.44 1.68 4.18
C SER A 174 -20.24 1.62 5.11
N THR A 175 -20.42 2.00 6.36
CA THR A 175 -19.45 1.70 7.41
C THR A 175 -19.42 0.20 7.64
N GLY A 176 -18.22 -0.40 7.73
CA GLY A 176 -18.12 -1.83 7.94
C GLY A 176 -16.78 -2.26 8.49
N ARG A 177 -16.77 -3.49 8.98
CA ARG A 177 -15.60 -4.13 9.57
C ARG A 177 -15.52 -5.58 9.10
N TRP A 178 -14.34 -5.99 8.71
CA TRP A 178 -14.00 -7.39 8.52
C TRP A 178 -13.10 -7.84 9.67
N THR A 179 -13.44 -8.96 10.29
CA THR A 179 -12.65 -9.53 11.40
C THR A 179 -12.32 -10.98 11.13
N LEU A 180 -11.09 -11.39 11.48
CA LEU A 180 -10.66 -12.78 11.50
C LEU A 180 -10.27 -13.18 12.91
N ALA A 181 -10.95 -14.20 13.44
CA ALA A 181 -10.59 -14.85 14.68
C ALA A 181 -9.81 -16.16 14.42
N VAL A 182 -8.62 -16.25 14.99
CA VAL A 182 -7.75 -17.43 14.91
C VAL A 182 -7.63 -18.03 16.32
N PRO A 183 -8.27 -19.17 16.62
CA PRO A 183 -8.32 -19.75 17.96
C PRO A 183 -6.94 -20.16 18.50
N ASN A 184 -6.05 -20.67 17.63
CA ASN A 184 -4.72 -21.18 17.99
C ASN A 184 -3.63 -20.24 17.46
N ALA A 185 -3.50 -19.05 18.06
CA ALA A 185 -2.56 -18.03 17.60
C ALA A 185 -1.09 -18.51 17.59
N ALA A 186 -0.76 -19.49 18.45
CA ALA A 186 0.58 -20.05 18.56
C ALA A 186 1.05 -20.76 17.27
N ASP A 187 0.14 -21.28 16.47
CA ASP A 187 0.45 -22.01 15.23
C ASP A 187 0.79 -21.08 14.06
N TYR A 188 0.63 -19.75 14.24
CA TYR A 188 0.75 -18.78 13.16
C TYR A 188 1.71 -17.65 13.51
N GLY A 189 2.38 -17.13 12.48
CA GLY A 189 3.20 -15.91 12.52
C GLY A 189 2.35 -14.64 12.51
N THR A 190 3.00 -13.51 12.29
CA THR A 190 2.33 -12.21 12.15
C THR A 190 1.50 -12.21 10.86
N PRO A 191 0.21 -11.88 10.92
CA PRO A 191 -0.62 -11.75 9.72
C PRO A 191 -0.16 -10.56 8.87
N TYR A 192 -0.30 -10.69 7.56
CA TYR A 192 0.05 -9.65 6.61
C TYR A 192 -1.03 -9.52 5.54
N SER A 193 -1.41 -8.29 5.20
CA SER A 193 -2.30 -8.01 4.08
C SER A 193 -1.60 -7.14 3.02
N PRO A 194 -1.47 -7.63 1.78
CA PRO A 194 -0.93 -6.82 0.68
C PRO A 194 -1.92 -5.77 0.16
N THR A 195 -3.19 -5.86 0.53
CA THR A 195 -4.26 -5.00 0.00
C THR A 195 -4.72 -3.94 0.99
N HIS A 196 -4.78 -4.25 2.29
CA HIS A 196 -5.35 -3.39 3.32
C HIS A 196 -4.41 -3.19 4.50
N ARG A 197 -4.60 -2.12 5.23
CA ARG A 197 -4.04 -1.97 6.57
C ARG A 197 -4.80 -2.88 7.52
N ILE A 198 -4.07 -3.55 8.39
CA ILE A 198 -4.63 -4.46 9.39
C ILE A 198 -4.28 -4.00 10.79
N ASP A 199 -5.23 -4.15 11.70
CA ASP A 199 -4.98 -4.15 13.13
C ASP A 199 -5.00 -5.60 13.61
N SER A 200 -3.99 -6.02 14.38
CA SER A 200 -3.93 -7.38 14.90
C SER A 200 -3.63 -7.39 16.39
N GLU A 201 -4.41 -8.17 17.14
CA GLU A 201 -4.27 -8.30 18.58
C GLU A 201 -4.20 -9.78 18.99
N ARG A 202 -3.27 -10.10 19.90
CA ARG A 202 -3.15 -11.44 20.50
C ARG A 202 -3.53 -11.37 21.96
N ARG A 203 -4.57 -12.12 22.31
CA ARG A 203 -5.04 -12.27 23.72
C ARG A 203 -5.40 -13.72 24.01
N ASN A 204 -4.95 -14.23 25.14
CA ASN A 204 -5.34 -15.56 25.65
C ASN A 204 -5.19 -16.68 24.61
N GLY A 205 -4.08 -16.70 23.84
CA GLY A 205 -3.82 -17.71 22.81
C GLY A 205 -4.64 -17.57 21.53
N ARG A 206 -5.46 -16.50 21.41
CA ARG A 206 -6.22 -16.16 20.21
C ARG A 206 -5.55 -14.99 19.49
N LEU A 207 -5.64 -14.97 18.17
CA LEU A 207 -5.29 -13.85 17.33
C LEU A 207 -6.57 -13.29 16.71
N GLU A 208 -6.77 -12.00 16.83
CA GLU A 208 -7.84 -11.27 16.14
C GLU A 208 -7.20 -10.29 15.16
N VAL A 209 -7.69 -10.30 13.92
CA VAL A 209 -7.28 -9.37 12.87
C VAL A 209 -8.50 -8.57 12.45
N THR A 210 -8.36 -7.26 12.38
CA THR A 210 -9.43 -6.34 12.00
C THR A 210 -9.03 -5.50 10.79
N ILE A 211 -9.93 -5.33 9.85
CA ILE A 211 -9.79 -4.48 8.67
C ILE A 211 -11.01 -3.55 8.58
N ASP A 212 -10.75 -2.26 8.39
CA ASP A 212 -11.78 -1.29 8.06
C ASP A 212 -12.17 -1.43 6.58
N THR A 213 -13.45 -1.63 6.32
CA THR A 213 -13.92 -1.87 4.95
C THR A 213 -14.24 -0.62 4.15
N ARG A 214 -14.04 0.58 4.73
CA ARG A 214 -14.29 1.88 4.05
C ARG A 214 -13.39 2.11 2.85
N ASP A 215 -12.18 1.54 2.87
CA ASP A 215 -11.23 1.69 1.76
C ASP A 215 -11.65 0.95 0.49
N GLY A 216 -12.54 -0.04 0.63
CA GLY A 216 -13.01 -0.88 -0.49
C GLY A 216 -11.89 -1.70 -1.12
N GLY A 217 -12.23 -2.51 -2.11
CA GLY A 217 -11.30 -3.44 -2.74
C GLY A 217 -11.30 -4.81 -2.07
N ASP A 218 -10.85 -5.82 -2.79
CA ASP A 218 -10.85 -7.18 -2.26
C ASP A 218 -9.78 -7.33 -1.17
N ILE A 219 -10.20 -7.95 -0.06
CA ILE A 219 -9.30 -8.24 1.05
C ILE A 219 -8.50 -9.49 0.69
N GLU A 220 -7.18 -9.36 0.77
CA GLU A 220 -6.26 -10.48 0.77
C GLU A 220 -5.45 -10.45 2.07
N LEU A 221 -5.51 -11.54 2.82
CA LEU A 221 -4.78 -11.73 4.07
C LEU A 221 -3.94 -12.99 3.99
N LEU A 222 -2.66 -12.87 4.29
CA LEU A 222 -1.72 -13.97 4.47
C LEU A 222 -1.51 -14.21 5.95
N LEU A 223 -1.73 -15.45 6.37
CA LEU A 223 -1.49 -15.91 7.73
C LEU A 223 -0.39 -16.98 7.69
N PRO A 224 0.88 -16.61 7.93
CA PRO A 224 2.01 -17.52 7.88
C PRO A 224 1.85 -18.67 8.88
N ILE A 225 2.02 -19.92 8.43
CA ILE A 225 2.00 -21.09 9.30
C ILE A 225 3.38 -21.18 9.97
N ARG A 226 3.36 -21.30 11.27
CA ARG A 226 4.59 -21.35 12.06
C ARG A 226 5.27 -22.71 11.90
N ARG A 227 6.42 -22.70 11.25
CA ARG A 227 7.31 -23.85 11.15
C ARG A 227 8.70 -23.45 11.66
N GLY A 228 8.93 -23.61 12.97
CA GLY A 228 10.17 -23.16 13.59
C GLY A 228 10.12 -21.69 14.02
N LEU A 229 11.26 -20.98 13.95
CA LEU A 229 11.41 -19.62 14.46
C LEU A 229 10.88 -18.53 13.52
N VAL A 230 10.78 -18.81 12.23
CA VAL A 230 10.35 -17.88 11.19
C VAL A 230 9.40 -18.59 10.23
N GLY A 231 8.20 -18.06 10.09
CA GLY A 231 7.27 -18.43 9.02
C GLY A 231 7.70 -17.77 7.72
N THR A 232 7.65 -18.51 6.62
CA THR A 232 8.06 -18.01 5.31
C THR A 232 6.94 -18.21 4.29
N SER A 233 6.79 -17.27 3.37
CA SER A 233 5.86 -17.40 2.24
C SER A 233 6.44 -16.74 1.00
N VAL A 234 6.30 -17.42 -0.16
CA VAL A 234 6.68 -16.86 -1.46
C VAL A 234 5.47 -16.86 -2.37
N LEU A 235 5.20 -15.73 -2.96
CA LEU A 235 4.21 -15.56 -4.02
C LEU A 235 4.89 -15.10 -5.28
N ALA A 236 4.41 -15.57 -6.44
CA ALA A 236 4.90 -15.17 -7.74
C ALA A 236 3.77 -14.60 -8.61
N HIS A 237 4.12 -13.70 -9.52
CA HIS A 237 3.28 -13.22 -10.61
C HIS A 237 4.13 -13.14 -11.86
N ALA A 238 3.71 -13.74 -12.96
CA ALA A 238 4.44 -13.78 -14.22
C ALA A 238 3.48 -13.55 -15.40
N PRO A 239 3.37 -12.34 -15.90
CA PRO A 239 2.37 -12.00 -16.93
C PRO A 239 2.69 -12.58 -18.31
N GLY A 240 3.79 -13.31 -18.44
CA GLY A 240 4.27 -13.86 -19.71
C GLY A 240 4.98 -12.83 -20.60
N GLY A 241 6.06 -13.25 -21.26
CA GLY A 241 6.85 -12.39 -22.16
C GLY A 241 7.75 -11.37 -21.48
N GLU A 242 7.84 -11.38 -20.16
CA GLU A 242 8.79 -10.59 -19.34
C GLU A 242 9.20 -11.36 -18.09
N ASP A 243 10.20 -10.84 -17.38
CA ASP A 243 10.64 -11.39 -16.09
C ASP A 243 9.48 -11.37 -15.07
N GLY A 244 9.41 -12.43 -14.29
CA GLY A 244 8.39 -12.56 -13.24
C GLY A 244 8.63 -11.63 -12.07
N TYR A 245 7.63 -11.51 -11.22
CA TYR A 245 7.64 -10.76 -9.96
C TYR A 245 7.48 -11.74 -8.80
N LEU A 246 8.18 -11.49 -7.71
CA LEU A 246 8.04 -12.27 -6.50
C LEU A 246 7.80 -11.36 -5.29
N MET A 247 7.12 -11.92 -4.29
CA MET A 247 7.03 -11.41 -2.93
C MET A 247 7.50 -12.52 -1.99
N LEU A 248 8.47 -12.22 -1.14
CA LEU A 248 8.92 -13.08 -0.05
C LEU A 248 8.52 -12.42 1.27
N LEU A 249 7.77 -13.15 2.08
CA LEU A 249 7.39 -12.76 3.43
C LEU A 249 8.18 -13.61 4.44
N LEU A 250 8.82 -12.94 5.39
CA LEU A 250 9.46 -13.54 6.56
C LEU A 250 8.77 -13.00 7.81
N ALA A 251 8.15 -13.87 8.58
CA ALA A 251 7.41 -13.51 9.79
C ALA A 251 7.98 -14.29 10.99
N PRO A 252 8.80 -13.66 11.85
CA PRO A 252 9.28 -14.31 13.06
C PRO A 252 8.14 -14.56 14.04
N SER A 253 8.32 -15.58 14.87
CA SER A 253 7.33 -15.89 15.91
C SER A 253 7.20 -14.74 16.91
N VAL A 254 5.97 -14.37 17.25
CA VAL A 254 5.69 -13.31 18.24
C VAL A 254 5.96 -13.78 19.67
N ASP A 255 5.68 -15.06 19.95
CA ASP A 255 5.76 -15.66 21.28
C ASP A 255 7.08 -16.36 21.56
N ALA A 256 8.08 -16.19 20.69
CA ALA A 256 9.34 -16.84 20.94
C ALA A 256 10.01 -16.21 22.18
N GLU A 257 10.01 -16.93 23.26
CA GLU A 257 10.96 -16.76 24.39
C GLU A 257 12.40 -17.05 23.97
N GLY A 258 12.66 -16.96 22.66
CA GLY A 258 13.98 -17.21 22.08
C GLY A 258 14.99 -16.17 22.55
N PRO A 259 16.27 -16.52 22.53
CA PRO A 259 17.33 -15.59 22.89
C PRO A 259 17.30 -14.37 21.96
N VAL A 260 17.18 -13.21 22.55
CA VAL A 260 17.16 -11.92 21.86
C VAL A 260 18.58 -11.39 21.79
N VAL A 261 19.01 -10.90 20.64
CA VAL A 261 20.33 -10.28 20.50
C VAL A 261 20.42 -9.04 21.38
N PRO A 262 21.38 -8.94 22.33
CA PRO A 262 21.60 -7.76 23.14
C PRO A 262 21.97 -6.55 22.25
N ARG A 263 21.52 -5.36 22.65
CA ARG A 263 21.79 -4.14 21.89
C ARG A 263 22.81 -3.25 22.60
N ASP A 264 23.61 -2.55 21.81
CA ASP A 264 24.42 -1.42 22.24
C ASP A 264 23.89 -0.16 21.55
N ILE A 265 23.18 0.71 22.26
CA ILE A 265 22.45 1.81 21.66
C ILE A 265 23.10 3.15 21.99
N ALA A 266 23.61 3.87 20.98
CA ALA A 266 24.07 5.23 21.13
C ALA A 266 22.95 6.21 20.72
N PHE A 267 22.47 6.97 21.68
CA PHE A 267 21.55 8.09 21.45
C PHE A 267 22.37 9.35 21.26
N VAL A 268 22.31 9.93 20.08
CA VAL A 268 23.03 11.13 19.68
C VAL A 268 22.03 12.24 19.42
N VAL A 269 22.05 13.28 20.23
CA VAL A 269 21.06 14.35 20.19
C VAL A 269 21.70 15.70 19.94
N ASP A 270 21.15 16.41 18.98
CA ASP A 270 21.48 17.81 18.71
C ASP A 270 20.95 18.69 19.84
N VAL A 271 21.83 19.50 20.41
CA VAL A 271 21.51 20.53 21.39
C VAL A 271 22.02 21.90 20.92
N SER A 272 22.07 22.13 19.60
CA SER A 272 22.41 23.43 19.01
C SER A 272 21.30 24.46 19.28
N GLY A 273 21.60 25.73 19.04
CA GLY A 273 20.68 26.85 19.32
C GLY A 273 19.31 26.72 18.60
N SER A 274 19.26 26.10 17.42
CA SER A 274 18.02 25.85 16.65
C SER A 274 17.05 24.87 17.32
N MET A 275 17.56 24.01 18.22
CA MET A 275 16.75 23.10 19.03
C MET A 275 16.01 23.78 20.18
N SER A 276 16.17 25.09 20.41
CA SER A 276 15.57 25.80 21.53
C SER A 276 14.04 25.68 21.59
N GLY A 277 13.49 25.73 22.79
CA GLY A 277 12.04 25.70 23.02
C GLY A 277 11.42 24.31 22.90
N GLN A 278 10.30 24.20 22.18
CA GLN A 278 9.50 22.98 22.09
C GLN A 278 10.29 21.78 21.52
N LYS A 279 11.17 22.00 20.55
CA LYS A 279 11.99 20.92 19.96
C LYS A 279 12.87 20.25 21.01
N MET A 280 13.51 21.04 21.89
CA MET A 280 14.35 20.50 22.97
C MET A 280 13.52 19.68 23.97
N GLU A 281 12.35 20.18 24.37
CA GLU A 281 11.48 19.43 25.28
C GLU A 281 10.97 18.12 24.67
N GLN A 282 10.60 18.13 23.40
CA GLN A 282 10.24 16.91 22.69
C GLN A 282 11.44 15.94 22.55
N ALA A 283 12.63 16.43 22.27
CA ALA A 283 13.85 15.60 22.21
C ALA A 283 14.16 14.96 23.58
N LYS A 284 14.03 15.71 24.67
CA LYS A 284 14.18 15.18 26.04
C LYS A 284 13.11 14.13 26.35
N GLY A 285 11.84 14.38 26.00
CA GLY A 285 10.74 13.42 26.14
C GLY A 285 11.01 12.13 25.38
N ALA A 286 11.44 12.25 24.13
CA ALA A 286 11.81 11.13 23.26
C ALA A 286 12.97 10.30 23.83
N LEU A 287 14.02 10.96 24.36
CA LEU A 287 15.14 10.27 25.03
C LEU A 287 14.69 9.54 26.29
N ARG A 288 13.86 10.18 27.16
CA ARG A 288 13.32 9.53 28.36
C ARG A 288 12.51 8.29 28.00
N GLN A 289 11.69 8.38 26.98
CA GLN A 289 10.89 7.26 26.50
C GLN A 289 11.79 6.14 25.96
N ALA A 290 12.79 6.49 25.13
CA ALA A 290 13.74 5.55 24.55
C ALA A 290 14.53 4.80 25.65
N LEU A 291 15.03 5.49 26.67
CA LEU A 291 15.69 4.89 27.83
C LEU A 291 14.77 3.91 28.56
N GLY A 292 13.45 4.18 28.61
CA GLY A 292 12.45 3.28 29.20
C GLY A 292 12.22 1.98 28.40
N THR A 293 12.68 1.89 27.16
CA THR A 293 12.56 0.68 26.33
C THR A 293 13.76 -0.27 26.42
N LEU A 294 14.81 0.17 27.10
CA LEU A 294 16.03 -0.62 27.28
C LEU A 294 15.78 -1.83 28.19
N ARG A 295 16.41 -2.94 27.83
CA ARG A 295 16.37 -4.20 28.58
C ARG A 295 17.62 -4.33 29.44
N PRO A 296 17.59 -5.16 30.49
CA PRO A 296 18.75 -5.38 31.36
C PRO A 296 20.04 -5.80 30.62
N GLU A 297 19.90 -6.51 29.50
CA GLU A 297 21.03 -7.02 28.68
C GLU A 297 21.59 -5.93 27.76
N ASP A 298 20.89 -4.82 27.55
CA ASP A 298 21.31 -3.75 26.68
C ASP A 298 22.35 -2.85 27.39
N ARG A 299 23.13 -2.15 26.58
CA ARG A 299 24.02 -1.06 27.02
C ARG A 299 23.68 0.18 26.22
N PHE A 300 23.94 1.34 26.79
CA PHE A 300 23.65 2.60 26.12
C PHE A 300 24.75 3.63 26.26
N ARG A 301 24.78 4.58 25.35
CA ARG A 301 25.54 5.85 25.40
C ARG A 301 24.60 6.99 25.15
N LEU A 302 24.81 8.11 25.83
CA LEU A 302 24.14 9.39 25.53
C LEU A 302 25.21 10.37 25.09
N VAL A 303 25.03 10.96 23.94
CA VAL A 303 25.91 11.97 23.33
C VAL A 303 25.07 13.15 22.93
N ALA A 304 25.31 14.30 23.55
CA ALA A 304 24.76 15.58 23.16
C ALA A 304 25.81 16.37 22.39
N PHE A 305 25.42 16.96 21.28
CA PHE A 305 26.34 17.77 20.48
C PHE A 305 25.76 19.14 20.12
N SER A 306 26.63 20.13 20.13
CA SER A 306 26.39 21.47 19.60
C SER A 306 27.68 21.93 18.90
N SER A 307 28.31 23.04 19.28
CA SER A 307 29.67 23.38 18.83
C SER A 307 30.73 22.38 19.32
N GLY A 308 30.48 21.72 20.47
CA GLY A 308 31.27 20.65 21.02
C GLY A 308 30.43 19.38 21.24
N VAL A 309 31.10 18.31 21.69
CA VAL A 309 30.46 17.02 22.00
C VAL A 309 30.55 16.73 23.49
N ARG A 310 29.45 16.40 24.12
CA ARG A 310 29.36 16.02 25.53
C ARG A 310 28.80 14.62 25.64
N GLN A 311 29.41 13.79 26.47
CA GLN A 311 28.97 12.43 26.71
C GLN A 311 28.48 12.29 28.15
N PHE A 312 27.47 11.47 28.38
CA PHE A 312 26.95 11.14 29.70
C PHE A 312 28.03 10.45 30.57
N ARG A 313 28.71 9.46 29.96
CA ARG A 313 29.84 8.72 30.56
C ARG A 313 30.81 8.33 29.46
N ASP A 314 32.04 8.05 29.85
CA ASP A 314 33.01 7.40 28.96
C ASP A 314 32.58 5.95 28.68
N GLY A 315 32.41 5.64 27.40
CA GLY A 315 32.03 4.30 26.93
C GLY A 315 30.56 3.94 27.14
N TRP A 316 30.30 2.65 27.30
CA TRP A 316 28.96 2.06 27.37
C TRP A 316 28.48 1.97 28.82
N ALA A 317 27.34 2.55 29.14
CA ALA A 317 26.64 2.40 30.41
C ALA A 317 25.74 1.15 30.38
N PRO A 318 25.65 0.35 31.48
CA PRO A 318 24.70 -0.73 31.60
C PRO A 318 23.29 -0.19 31.81
N SER A 319 22.24 -0.92 31.36
CA SER A 319 20.85 -0.54 31.53
C SER A 319 20.33 -0.91 32.92
N THR A 320 21.08 -0.61 33.98
CA THR A 320 20.65 -0.76 35.38
C THR A 320 19.74 0.42 35.79
N ARG A 321 18.93 0.21 36.81
CA ARG A 321 17.99 1.23 37.33
C ARG A 321 18.71 2.53 37.67
N ASP A 322 19.82 2.43 38.44
CA ASP A 322 20.58 3.61 38.87
C ASP A 322 21.18 4.37 37.69
N ALA A 323 21.77 3.65 36.71
CA ALA A 323 22.35 4.26 35.51
C ALA A 323 21.29 4.93 34.65
N LEU A 324 20.07 4.33 34.55
CA LEU A 324 18.95 4.91 33.81
C LEU A 324 18.39 6.16 34.52
N ASP A 325 18.32 6.18 35.85
CA ASP A 325 17.85 7.32 36.61
C ASP A 325 18.84 8.50 36.53
N GLU A 326 20.14 8.24 36.61
CA GLU A 326 21.18 9.25 36.35
C GLU A 326 21.15 9.75 34.89
N ALA A 327 20.91 8.86 33.92
CA ALA A 327 20.78 9.25 32.52
C ALA A 327 19.58 10.17 32.27
N ARG A 328 18.44 9.89 32.90
CA ARG A 328 17.25 10.76 32.83
C ARG A 328 17.54 12.14 33.42
N ALA A 329 18.18 12.20 34.58
CA ALA A 329 18.60 13.47 35.19
C ALA A 329 19.57 14.25 34.28
N TRP A 330 20.51 13.54 33.61
CA TRP A 330 21.41 14.17 32.66
C TRP A 330 20.65 14.75 31.44
N VAL A 331 19.67 14.00 30.90
CA VAL A 331 18.80 14.45 29.79
C VAL A 331 18.01 15.69 30.17
N ASP A 332 17.46 15.74 31.39
CA ASP A 332 16.66 16.87 31.86
C ASP A 332 17.49 18.16 31.95
N ASN A 333 18.79 18.04 32.19
CA ASN A 333 19.74 19.17 32.25
C ASN A 333 20.33 19.58 30.89
N LEU A 334 19.89 19.00 29.77
CA LEU A 334 20.33 19.44 28.43
C LEU A 334 19.78 20.83 28.14
N VAL A 335 20.62 21.68 27.59
CA VAL A 335 20.28 23.05 27.19
C VAL A 335 20.74 23.27 25.76
N ALA A 336 19.87 23.89 24.98
CA ALA A 336 20.18 24.23 23.59
C ALA A 336 21.08 25.47 23.49
N ASP A 337 22.25 25.32 22.89
CA ASP A 337 23.23 26.42 22.68
C ASP A 337 24.26 26.08 21.61
N GLY A 338 24.80 27.08 20.96
CA GLY A 338 25.90 26.95 20.02
C GLY A 338 25.51 26.49 18.61
N GLY A 339 26.51 26.05 17.86
CA GLY A 339 26.35 25.54 16.48
C GLY A 339 26.13 24.03 16.41
N THR A 340 26.27 23.46 15.21
CA THR A 340 25.91 22.05 14.94
C THR A 340 27.11 21.28 14.40
N ASN A 341 27.80 20.51 15.26
CA ASN A 341 28.99 19.71 14.92
C ASN A 341 28.64 18.25 14.69
N ILE A 342 28.02 17.96 13.55
CA ILE A 342 27.60 16.59 13.17
C ILE A 342 28.81 15.66 13.05
N SER A 343 29.91 16.12 12.42
CA SER A 343 31.12 15.33 12.25
C SER A 343 31.73 14.86 13.57
N GLY A 344 31.83 15.76 14.55
CA GLY A 344 32.32 15.43 15.88
C GLY A 344 31.43 14.46 16.65
N ALA A 345 30.10 14.61 16.49
CA ALA A 345 29.13 13.70 17.11
C ALA A 345 29.23 12.26 16.55
N LEU A 346 29.33 12.14 15.22
CA LEU A 346 29.51 10.84 14.56
C LEU A 346 30.86 10.18 14.92
N ASP A 347 31.93 10.99 14.97
CA ASP A 347 33.25 10.51 15.38
C ASP A 347 33.26 9.93 16.80
N ALA A 348 32.49 10.52 17.71
CA ALA A 348 32.37 10.08 19.09
C ALA A 348 31.67 8.70 19.24
N VAL A 349 30.80 8.30 18.29
CA VAL A 349 29.98 7.08 18.43
C VAL A 349 30.34 6.00 17.43
N LEU A 350 30.86 6.34 16.26
CA LEU A 350 31.28 5.38 15.24
C LEU A 350 32.73 4.93 15.45
N GLY A 351 33.07 3.73 14.96
CA GLY A 351 34.43 3.19 15.07
C GLY A 351 34.76 2.48 16.40
N SER A 352 33.84 2.48 17.36
CA SER A 352 34.00 1.71 18.59
C SER A 352 33.88 0.22 18.29
N SER A 353 34.80 -0.59 18.82
CA SER A 353 34.69 -2.05 18.74
C SER A 353 33.49 -2.52 19.55
N VAL A 354 32.60 -3.26 18.87
CA VAL A 354 31.41 -3.88 19.51
C VAL A 354 31.54 -5.39 19.38
N PRO A 355 31.27 -6.17 20.45
CA PRO A 355 31.28 -7.62 20.41
C PRO A 355 30.34 -8.18 19.32
N GLU A 356 30.69 -9.32 18.71
CA GLU A 356 29.93 -9.91 17.60
C GLU A 356 28.55 -10.41 18.00
N ASP A 357 28.36 -10.74 19.28
CA ASP A 357 27.10 -11.19 19.86
C ASP A 357 26.11 -10.06 20.18
N ARG A 358 26.47 -8.80 19.89
CA ARG A 358 25.66 -7.62 20.18
C ARG A 358 25.32 -6.85 18.91
N LEU A 359 24.16 -6.19 18.90
CA LEU A 359 23.71 -5.33 17.80
C LEU A 359 23.97 -3.85 18.14
N PRO A 360 24.96 -3.21 17.49
CA PRO A 360 25.20 -1.78 17.68
C PRO A 360 24.18 -0.93 16.89
N LEU A 361 23.51 -0.03 17.61
CA LEU A 361 22.52 0.88 17.08
C LEU A 361 22.94 2.34 17.37
N VAL A 362 22.76 3.22 16.41
CA VAL A 362 22.94 4.68 16.57
C VAL A 362 21.62 5.35 16.22
N LEU A 363 21.06 6.06 17.17
CA LEU A 363 19.89 6.93 16.98
C LEU A 363 20.36 8.36 16.94
N PHE A 364 20.33 8.98 15.76
CA PHE A 364 20.87 10.32 15.51
C PHE A 364 19.74 11.31 15.26
N LEU A 365 19.56 12.26 16.18
CA LEU A 365 18.49 13.25 16.13
C LEU A 365 19.08 14.66 15.95
N THR A 366 18.63 15.40 14.94
CA THR A 366 19.05 16.77 14.64
C THR A 366 17.94 17.56 13.95
N ASP A 367 17.97 18.89 14.12
CA ASP A 367 17.07 19.82 13.42
C ASP A 367 17.83 20.77 12.46
N GLY A 368 19.13 20.58 12.32
CA GLY A 368 19.96 21.55 11.62
C GLY A 368 20.86 20.98 10.52
N VAL A 369 21.61 21.91 9.96
CA VAL A 369 22.70 21.67 9.02
C VAL A 369 24.04 21.77 9.72
N PRO A 370 25.08 21.04 9.29
CA PRO A 370 26.41 21.17 9.90
C PRO A 370 26.92 22.61 9.78
N SER A 371 27.29 23.22 10.91
CA SER A 371 27.81 24.59 10.99
C SER A 371 29.15 24.69 11.68
N VAL A 372 29.60 23.62 12.35
CA VAL A 372 30.86 23.49 13.05
C VAL A 372 31.57 22.21 12.65
N GLY A 373 32.88 22.18 12.65
CA GLY A 373 33.67 21.04 12.19
C GLY A 373 33.66 20.90 10.67
N GLU A 374 33.61 19.66 10.18
CA GLU A 374 33.37 19.41 8.74
C GLU A 374 31.93 19.77 8.41
N GLN A 375 31.73 20.60 7.41
CA GLN A 375 30.42 21.10 7.01
C GLN A 375 29.95 20.53 5.65
N GLN A 376 30.83 19.90 4.90
CA GLN A 376 30.48 19.30 3.62
C GLN A 376 29.75 17.94 3.82
N PRO A 377 28.50 17.82 3.42
CA PRO A 377 27.71 16.61 3.65
C PRO A 377 28.37 15.35 3.11
N ASP A 378 29.00 15.41 1.92
CA ASP A 378 29.68 14.27 1.31
C ASP A 378 30.88 13.80 2.11
N ARG A 379 31.67 14.74 2.68
CA ARG A 379 32.81 14.38 3.53
C ARG A 379 32.39 13.79 4.85
N ILE A 380 31.32 14.31 5.45
CA ILE A 380 30.74 13.77 6.69
C ILE A 380 30.24 12.35 6.42
N ALA A 381 29.50 12.13 5.32
CA ALA A 381 29.00 10.83 4.94
C ALA A 381 30.11 9.82 4.65
N ALA A 382 31.17 10.23 3.93
CA ALA A 382 32.33 9.39 3.65
C ALA A 382 33.08 8.99 4.94
N MET A 383 33.28 9.94 5.87
CA MET A 383 33.84 9.67 7.19
C MET A 383 32.98 8.65 7.95
N ALA A 384 31.68 8.86 8.01
CA ALA A 384 30.76 7.92 8.66
C ALA A 384 30.81 6.53 8.02
N ALA A 385 30.76 6.44 6.68
CA ALA A 385 30.86 5.18 5.94
C ALA A 385 32.13 4.39 6.27
N SER A 386 33.26 5.07 6.42
CA SER A 386 34.54 4.41 6.78
C SER A 386 34.57 3.86 8.21
N ARG A 387 33.70 4.34 9.11
CA ARG A 387 33.70 4.03 10.55
C ARG A 387 32.46 3.29 11.04
N VAL A 388 31.40 3.26 10.22
CA VAL A 388 30.10 2.68 10.63
C VAL A 388 30.18 1.20 10.99
N GLY A 389 31.04 0.45 10.32
CA GLY A 389 31.27 -0.96 10.60
C GLY A 389 29.96 -1.78 10.60
N ARG A 390 29.64 -2.40 11.75
CA ARG A 390 28.40 -3.17 11.95
C ARG A 390 27.24 -2.33 12.50
N SER A 391 27.45 -1.06 12.80
CA SER A 391 26.42 -0.20 13.41
C SER A 391 25.25 0.03 12.46
N ARG A 392 24.03 0.06 13.01
CA ARG A 392 22.83 0.50 12.31
C ARG A 392 22.56 1.94 12.68
N VAL A 393 22.50 2.83 11.69
CA VAL A 393 22.32 4.26 11.91
C VAL A 393 20.91 4.66 11.51
N PHE A 394 20.11 5.05 12.49
CA PHE A 394 18.78 5.62 12.30
C PHE A 394 18.88 7.13 12.50
N THR A 395 18.45 7.89 11.52
CA THR A 395 18.49 9.36 11.58
C THR A 395 17.09 9.91 11.70
N ILE A 396 16.92 10.91 12.56
CA ILE A 396 15.64 11.59 12.78
C ILE A 396 15.88 13.09 12.56
N GLY A 397 15.32 13.60 11.46
CA GLY A 397 15.34 15.02 11.11
C GLY A 397 14.10 15.73 11.63
N VAL A 398 14.28 16.79 12.41
CA VAL A 398 13.17 17.55 13.03
C VAL A 398 13.03 18.91 12.37
N GLY A 399 11.84 19.16 11.78
CA GLY A 399 11.58 20.42 11.06
C GLY A 399 12.14 20.44 9.64
N HIS A 400 11.98 21.59 8.97
CA HIS A 400 12.29 21.71 7.54
C HIS A 400 13.73 22.11 7.23
N ASP A 401 14.48 22.55 8.22
CA ASP A 401 15.83 23.11 8.02
C ASP A 401 16.94 22.05 7.99
N VAL A 402 16.59 20.79 8.22
CA VAL A 402 17.52 19.65 8.22
C VAL A 402 18.14 19.38 6.85
N ASN A 403 19.37 18.91 6.84
CA ASN A 403 19.99 18.40 5.63
C ASN A 403 19.54 16.97 5.34
N THR A 404 18.46 16.84 4.55
CA THR A 404 17.85 15.52 4.22
C THR A 404 18.80 14.63 3.42
N TYR A 405 19.66 15.21 2.59
CA TYR A 405 20.68 14.48 1.86
C TYR A 405 21.66 13.78 2.81
N LEU A 406 22.20 14.52 3.78
CA LEU A 406 23.14 13.95 4.75
C LEU A 406 22.50 12.86 5.60
N LEU A 407 21.28 13.10 6.10
CA LEU A 407 20.58 12.13 6.93
C LEU A 407 20.27 10.83 6.19
N ASP A 408 19.83 10.92 4.93
CA ASP A 408 19.59 9.74 4.08
C ASP A 408 20.89 8.97 3.78
N ARG A 409 21.99 9.69 3.53
CA ARG A 409 23.31 9.06 3.32
C ARG A 409 23.78 8.31 4.57
N LEU A 410 23.70 8.92 5.74
CA LEU A 410 24.09 8.31 7.02
C LEU A 410 23.25 7.04 7.30
N ALA A 411 21.94 7.11 7.08
CA ALA A 411 21.05 5.97 7.24
C ALA A 411 21.36 4.85 6.23
N LYS A 412 21.59 5.19 4.94
CA LYS A 412 21.97 4.22 3.89
C LYS A 412 23.27 3.51 4.23
N GLU A 413 24.32 4.23 4.55
CA GLU A 413 25.63 3.68 4.89
C GLU A 413 25.57 2.84 6.18
N GLY A 414 24.74 3.26 7.14
CA GLY A 414 24.51 2.56 8.40
C GLY A 414 23.44 1.46 8.32
N ARG A 415 22.94 1.08 7.14
CA ARG A 415 21.92 0.03 6.98
C ARG A 415 20.70 0.20 7.91
N GLY A 416 20.34 1.44 8.21
CA GLY A 416 19.19 1.84 9.00
C GLY A 416 18.14 2.58 8.16
N ALA A 417 17.45 3.53 8.76
CA ALA A 417 16.42 4.33 8.12
C ALA A 417 16.50 5.81 8.54
N ALA A 418 16.05 6.69 7.66
CA ALA A 418 15.87 8.10 7.95
C ALA A 418 14.38 8.42 8.13
N GLU A 419 14.04 9.08 9.23
CA GLU A 419 12.69 9.52 9.55
C GLU A 419 12.67 11.05 9.61
N TYR A 420 11.55 11.66 9.19
CA TYR A 420 11.39 13.11 9.14
C TYR A 420 10.14 13.54 9.88
N VAL A 421 10.33 14.32 10.93
CA VAL A 421 9.28 14.84 11.82
C VAL A 421 8.97 16.27 11.45
N ALA A 422 7.74 16.55 11.02
CA ALA A 422 7.31 17.91 10.71
C ALA A 422 7.32 18.79 11.97
N PRO A 423 7.42 20.14 11.85
CA PRO A 423 7.50 21.03 13.00
C PRO A 423 6.33 20.94 13.98
N ASP A 424 5.14 20.58 13.48
CA ASP A 424 3.89 20.41 14.24
C ASP A 424 3.67 18.97 14.73
N ALA A 425 4.55 18.03 14.35
CA ALA A 425 4.45 16.63 14.74
C ALA A 425 5.26 16.34 16.02
N ASN A 426 4.93 15.23 16.68
CA ASN A 426 5.55 14.85 17.94
C ASN A 426 6.76 13.91 17.73
N VAL A 427 7.94 14.36 18.08
CA VAL A 427 9.20 13.58 18.01
C VAL A 427 9.16 12.34 18.89
N GLU A 428 8.50 12.41 20.08
CA GLU A 428 8.39 11.29 21.00
C GLU A 428 7.66 10.10 20.38
N VAL A 429 6.60 10.36 19.58
CA VAL A 429 5.83 9.30 18.90
C VAL A 429 6.71 8.58 17.87
N THR A 430 7.50 9.33 17.09
CA THR A 430 8.39 8.75 16.06
C THR A 430 9.50 7.92 16.70
N VAL A 431 10.19 8.47 17.71
CA VAL A 431 11.26 7.76 18.45
C VAL A 431 10.69 6.54 19.17
N GLY A 432 9.53 6.68 19.84
CA GLY A 432 8.88 5.58 20.55
C GLY A 432 8.49 4.44 19.62
N SER A 433 7.92 4.75 18.45
CA SER A 433 7.58 3.76 17.43
C SER A 433 8.83 3.02 16.94
N LEU A 434 9.90 3.76 16.60
CA LEU A 434 11.16 3.18 16.16
C LEU A 434 11.80 2.29 17.25
N MET A 435 11.86 2.76 18.49
CA MET A 435 12.43 1.98 19.60
C MET A 435 11.63 0.72 19.90
N ASN A 436 10.30 0.75 19.78
CA ASN A 436 9.47 -0.44 19.92
C ASN A 436 9.76 -1.47 18.83
N LYS A 437 9.91 -1.05 17.56
CA LYS A 437 10.32 -1.94 16.45
C LYS A 437 11.67 -2.58 16.70
N LEU A 438 12.64 -1.80 17.17
CA LEU A 438 14.00 -2.24 17.42
C LEU A 438 14.18 -3.03 18.74
N ARG A 439 13.11 -3.25 19.51
CA ARG A 439 13.19 -3.76 20.89
C ARG A 439 13.70 -5.19 20.98
N ARG A 440 13.33 -6.05 20.04
CA ARG A 440 13.63 -7.51 20.13
C ARG A 440 14.23 -8.02 18.79
N PRO A 441 15.54 -7.81 18.55
CA PRO A 441 16.18 -8.34 17.35
C PRO A 441 16.14 -9.88 17.35
N ALA A 442 15.59 -10.45 16.27
CA ALA A 442 15.49 -11.90 16.08
C ALA A 442 16.68 -12.42 15.25
N LEU A 443 17.00 -11.75 14.16
CA LEU A 443 18.07 -12.10 13.23
C LEU A 443 18.67 -10.83 12.65
N VAL A 444 19.99 -10.81 12.52
CA VAL A 444 20.72 -9.69 11.92
C VAL A 444 21.53 -10.17 10.71
N ASN A 445 22.00 -9.24 9.89
CA ASN A 445 22.82 -9.51 8.70
C ASN A 445 22.16 -10.49 7.72
N LEU A 446 20.87 -10.31 7.47
CA LEU A 446 20.11 -11.16 6.55
C LEU A 446 20.62 -11.04 5.11
N ARG A 447 20.69 -12.18 4.41
CA ARG A 447 21.01 -12.24 2.99
C ARG A 447 20.37 -13.47 2.32
N ILE A 448 20.01 -13.35 1.05
CA ILE A 448 19.64 -14.49 0.22
C ILE A 448 20.94 -15.10 -0.29
N VAL A 449 21.13 -16.40 -0.07
CA VAL A 449 22.35 -17.13 -0.48
C VAL A 449 22.10 -18.08 -1.64
N ASP A 450 20.85 -18.48 -1.86
CA ASP A 450 20.44 -19.34 -2.97
C ASP A 450 18.97 -19.12 -3.32
N ALA A 451 18.63 -19.34 -4.60
CA ALA A 451 17.25 -19.25 -5.09
C ALA A 451 17.07 -20.13 -6.34
N PRO A 452 15.86 -20.67 -6.62
CA PRO A 452 15.61 -21.55 -7.76
C PRO A 452 15.62 -20.84 -9.12
N ALA A 453 15.65 -19.50 -9.14
CA ALA A 453 15.82 -18.66 -10.33
C ALA A 453 16.68 -17.45 -9.98
N ARG A 454 17.22 -16.76 -11.00
CA ARG A 454 18.01 -15.54 -10.79
C ARG A 454 17.08 -14.42 -10.30
N LEU A 455 17.30 -13.94 -9.09
CA LEU A 455 16.59 -12.80 -8.51
C LEU A 455 17.32 -11.50 -8.82
N HIS A 456 16.56 -10.45 -9.13
CA HIS A 456 17.09 -9.11 -9.39
C HIS A 456 16.08 -8.03 -8.99
N ASP A 457 16.47 -6.77 -9.03
CA ASP A 457 15.66 -5.60 -8.67
C ASP A 457 14.88 -5.78 -7.36
N LEU A 458 15.60 -6.27 -6.35
CA LEU A 458 15.04 -6.50 -5.02
C LEU A 458 14.74 -5.18 -4.32
N SER A 459 13.62 -5.10 -3.65
CA SER A 459 13.25 -3.98 -2.78
C SER A 459 12.73 -4.51 -1.43
N PRO A 460 13.45 -4.25 -0.32
CA PRO A 460 14.73 -3.53 -0.24
C PRO A 460 15.89 -4.30 -0.89
N ALA A 461 16.83 -3.57 -1.52
CA ALA A 461 18.00 -4.17 -2.18
C ALA A 461 18.94 -4.91 -1.20
N VAL A 462 18.98 -4.44 0.05
CA VAL A 462 19.67 -5.10 1.17
C VAL A 462 18.61 -5.45 2.20
N LEU A 463 18.55 -6.72 2.59
CA LEU A 463 17.61 -7.18 3.60
C LEU A 463 17.91 -6.50 4.94
N PRO A 464 16.93 -5.84 5.57
CA PRO A 464 17.07 -5.30 6.92
C PRO A 464 17.16 -6.43 7.96
N ASP A 465 17.54 -6.06 9.16
CA ASP A 465 17.49 -6.98 10.29
C ASP A 465 16.03 -7.34 10.62
N LEU A 466 15.79 -8.53 11.13
CA LEU A 466 14.47 -9.04 11.45
C LEU A 466 14.21 -8.96 12.95
N PHE A 467 13.07 -8.41 13.34
CA PHE A 467 12.68 -8.22 14.73
C PHE A 467 11.46 -9.08 15.07
N TYR A 468 11.38 -9.58 16.32
CA TYR A 468 10.19 -10.31 16.78
C TYR A 468 8.95 -9.42 16.78
N GLY A 469 7.87 -9.93 16.19
CA GLY A 469 6.63 -9.21 16.06
C GLY A 469 6.50 -8.32 14.82
N GLU A 470 7.57 -8.20 14.04
CA GLU A 470 7.59 -7.49 12.76
C GLU A 470 7.73 -8.49 11.61
N GLU A 471 7.08 -8.24 10.52
CA GLU A 471 7.27 -8.97 9.27
C GLU A 471 8.27 -8.25 8.35
N LEU A 472 9.04 -9.03 7.62
CA LEU A 472 9.86 -8.53 6.53
C LEU A 472 9.25 -8.95 5.20
N VAL A 473 8.85 -7.97 4.40
CA VAL A 473 8.34 -8.18 3.05
C VAL A 473 9.38 -7.71 2.04
N LEU A 474 9.85 -8.65 1.23
CA LEU A 474 10.75 -8.39 0.11
C LEU A 474 9.97 -8.54 -1.20
N PHE A 475 10.06 -7.57 -2.06
CA PHE A 475 9.63 -7.68 -3.46
C PHE A 475 10.84 -7.76 -4.38
N GLY A 476 10.66 -8.38 -5.55
CA GLY A 476 11.73 -8.48 -6.53
C GLY A 476 11.24 -9.02 -7.86
N ARG A 477 12.20 -9.16 -8.77
CA ARG A 477 11.97 -9.79 -10.06
C ARG A 477 12.79 -11.07 -10.17
N TYR A 478 12.37 -11.97 -11.05
CA TYR A 478 13.11 -13.18 -11.35
C TYR A 478 13.14 -13.48 -12.84
N ASP A 479 14.29 -13.94 -13.30
CA ASP A 479 14.52 -14.34 -14.70
C ASP A 479 14.27 -15.85 -14.85
N GLY A 480 13.54 -16.22 -15.89
CA GLY A 480 13.25 -17.61 -16.21
C GLY A 480 12.13 -18.23 -15.36
N SER A 481 12.39 -19.43 -14.85
CA SER A 481 11.49 -20.19 -13.98
C SER A 481 12.28 -21.16 -13.12
N GLY A 482 11.74 -21.50 -11.97
CA GLY A 482 12.34 -22.49 -11.07
C GLY A 482 11.43 -22.93 -9.95
N ASN A 483 11.56 -24.19 -9.56
CA ASN A 483 10.87 -24.75 -8.40
C ASN A 483 11.92 -25.26 -7.40
N GLY A 484 11.83 -24.82 -6.16
CA GLY A 484 12.81 -25.17 -5.15
C GLY A 484 12.65 -24.38 -3.88
N GLN A 485 13.76 -23.93 -3.33
CA GLN A 485 13.80 -23.17 -2.09
C GLN A 485 14.62 -21.89 -2.27
N ILE A 486 14.14 -20.78 -1.73
CA ILE A 486 14.97 -19.60 -1.47
C ILE A 486 15.62 -19.82 -0.12
N VAL A 487 16.96 -19.79 -0.07
CA VAL A 487 17.75 -19.97 1.13
C VAL A 487 18.18 -18.60 1.67
N ILE A 488 17.75 -18.28 2.89
CA ILE A 488 18.09 -17.06 3.60
C ILE A 488 19.05 -17.41 4.75
N GLU A 489 20.12 -16.67 4.86
CA GLU A 489 21.09 -16.77 5.95
C GLU A 489 21.02 -15.49 6.79
N GLY A 490 21.09 -15.64 8.09
CA GLY A 490 21.17 -14.55 9.06
C GLY A 490 22.04 -14.92 10.24
N GLU A 491 22.24 -14.01 11.16
CA GLU A 491 23.04 -14.22 12.36
C GLU A 491 22.19 -13.98 13.62
N ARG A 492 22.39 -14.84 14.62
CA ARG A 492 21.85 -14.69 15.96
C ARG A 492 22.90 -15.03 17.00
N ASN A 493 23.18 -14.10 17.91
CA ASN A 493 24.20 -14.30 18.98
C ASN A 493 25.56 -14.75 18.42
N GLY A 494 26.01 -14.15 17.30
CA GLY A 494 27.27 -14.52 16.64
C GLY A 494 27.25 -15.85 15.86
N ARG A 495 26.12 -16.56 15.81
CA ARG A 495 25.96 -17.81 15.07
C ARG A 495 25.15 -17.62 13.81
N ARG A 496 25.60 -18.22 12.72
CA ARG A 496 24.88 -18.23 11.46
C ARG A 496 23.71 -19.21 11.50
N GLU A 497 22.56 -18.78 11.08
CA GLU A 497 21.35 -19.58 10.94
C GLU A 497 20.83 -19.51 9.50
N ARG A 498 20.27 -20.62 9.00
CA ARG A 498 19.69 -20.70 7.65
C ARG A 498 18.22 -21.04 7.75
N PHE A 499 17.45 -20.38 6.90
CA PHE A 499 16.02 -20.59 6.72
C PHE A 499 15.75 -20.88 5.26
N THR A 500 14.71 -21.64 5.00
CA THR A 500 14.30 -21.96 3.63
C THR A 500 12.85 -21.57 3.42
N ALA A 501 12.57 -20.91 2.31
CA ALA A 501 11.24 -20.62 1.84
C ALA A 501 10.98 -21.42 0.55
N ARG A 502 9.94 -22.27 0.55
CA ARG A 502 9.55 -22.96 -0.67
C ARG A 502 9.09 -21.94 -1.70
N ALA A 503 9.65 -22.01 -2.90
CA ALA A 503 9.37 -21.09 -3.99
C ALA A 503 9.01 -21.86 -5.25
N GLU A 504 7.88 -21.47 -5.84
CA GLU A 504 7.45 -21.86 -7.17
C GLU A 504 7.44 -20.58 -8.00
N LEU A 505 8.40 -20.46 -8.92
CA LEU A 505 8.62 -19.30 -9.78
C LEU A 505 8.30 -19.69 -11.22
N PRO A 506 7.03 -19.63 -11.65
CA PRO A 506 6.60 -20.07 -12.98
C PRO A 506 6.93 -19.03 -14.06
N ARG A 507 6.94 -19.45 -15.34
CA ARG A 507 7.06 -18.54 -16.49
C ARG A 507 5.76 -17.79 -16.80
N SER A 508 4.63 -18.31 -16.34
CA SER A 508 3.32 -17.69 -16.52
C SER A 508 2.48 -17.96 -15.28
N GLU A 509 2.03 -16.88 -14.63
CA GLU A 509 1.16 -16.87 -13.45
C GLU A 509 0.39 -15.56 -13.44
N ASN A 510 -0.92 -15.63 -13.63
CA ASN A 510 -1.80 -14.45 -13.68
C ASN A 510 -2.41 -14.07 -12.32
N GLY A 511 -2.24 -14.92 -11.32
CA GLY A 511 -2.60 -14.59 -9.94
C GLY A 511 -1.65 -13.56 -9.33
N ASN A 512 -2.01 -13.01 -8.17
CA ASN A 512 -1.15 -12.11 -7.39
C ASN A 512 -0.78 -10.79 -8.15
N ASP A 513 -1.71 -10.24 -8.89
CA ASP A 513 -1.59 -9.02 -9.71
C ASP A 513 -1.23 -7.76 -8.90
N PHE A 514 -1.35 -7.81 -7.57
CA PHE A 514 -0.88 -6.77 -6.66
C PHE A 514 0.65 -6.67 -6.56
N ILE A 515 1.40 -7.78 -6.79
CA ILE A 515 2.87 -7.82 -6.62
C ILE A 515 3.59 -6.82 -7.53
N PRO A 516 3.32 -6.76 -8.85
CA PRO A 516 3.98 -5.81 -9.74
C PRO A 516 3.86 -4.36 -9.28
N ARG A 517 2.68 -3.97 -8.82
CA ARG A 517 2.42 -2.59 -8.39
C ARG A 517 3.11 -2.25 -7.06
N LEU A 518 3.09 -3.17 -6.09
CA LEU A 518 3.81 -2.98 -4.83
C LEU A 518 5.33 -2.93 -5.06
N TRP A 519 5.86 -3.83 -5.88
CA TRP A 519 7.26 -3.78 -6.29
C TRP A 519 7.60 -2.44 -6.93
N ALA A 520 6.80 -1.97 -7.90
CA ALA A 520 7.04 -0.70 -8.59
C ALA A 520 6.96 0.49 -7.63
N SER A 521 6.00 0.50 -6.68
CA SER A 521 5.90 1.55 -5.67
C SER A 521 7.18 1.67 -4.84
N ARG A 522 7.67 0.54 -4.31
CA ARG A 522 8.92 0.52 -3.54
C ARG A 522 10.13 0.87 -4.37
N ARG A 523 10.22 0.34 -5.59
CA ARG A 523 11.29 0.65 -6.52
C ARG A 523 11.36 2.15 -6.84
N ILE A 524 10.20 2.79 -7.06
CA ILE A 524 10.10 4.25 -7.24
C ILE A 524 10.63 4.99 -5.99
N GLY A 525 10.29 4.56 -4.79
CA GLY A 525 10.81 5.14 -3.56
C GLY A 525 12.33 5.04 -3.47
N ASP A 526 12.89 3.88 -3.77
CA ASP A 526 14.34 3.64 -3.76
C ASP A 526 15.06 4.46 -4.85
N LEU A 527 14.52 4.49 -6.07
CA LEU A 527 15.04 5.32 -7.17
C LEU A 527 14.95 6.82 -6.87
N THR A 528 13.85 7.29 -6.28
CA THR A 528 13.69 8.70 -5.88
C THR A 528 14.75 9.09 -4.84
N ARG A 529 15.03 8.19 -3.89
CA ARG A 529 16.13 8.39 -2.95
C ARG A 529 17.47 8.42 -3.68
N GLN A 530 17.70 7.51 -4.62
CA GLN A 530 18.94 7.50 -5.44
C GLN A 530 19.08 8.78 -6.27
N ILE A 531 18.02 9.29 -6.89
CA ILE A 531 18.03 10.55 -7.63
C ILE A 531 18.44 11.70 -6.72
N ARG A 532 17.92 11.76 -5.48
CA ARG A 532 18.28 12.79 -4.52
C ARG A 532 19.75 12.72 -4.07
N LEU A 533 20.27 11.48 -3.96
CA LEU A 533 21.65 11.25 -3.51
C LEU A 533 22.69 11.37 -4.62
N GLU A 534 22.35 11.02 -5.84
CA GLU A 534 23.32 10.78 -6.92
C GLU A 534 23.01 11.60 -8.20
N GLY A 535 21.82 12.22 -8.30
CA GLY A 535 21.40 12.99 -9.48
C GLY A 535 21.27 12.15 -10.75
N SER A 536 20.94 10.84 -10.62
CA SER A 536 20.95 9.86 -11.71
C SER A 536 19.84 10.09 -12.74
N GLU A 537 20.20 10.47 -13.98
CA GLU A 537 19.24 10.59 -15.09
C GLU A 537 18.61 9.26 -15.50
N SER A 538 19.35 8.15 -15.36
CA SER A 538 18.80 6.81 -15.64
C SER A 538 17.69 6.46 -14.64
N ALA A 539 17.87 6.80 -13.37
CA ALA A 539 16.84 6.61 -12.36
C ALA A 539 15.60 7.48 -12.61
N ILE A 540 15.76 8.71 -13.11
CA ILE A 540 14.63 9.58 -13.51
C ILE A 540 13.81 8.92 -14.64
N ARG A 541 14.48 8.37 -15.65
CA ARG A 541 13.80 7.65 -16.74
C ARG A 541 13.04 6.43 -16.21
N GLU A 542 13.68 5.61 -15.36
CA GLU A 542 13.07 4.43 -14.78
C GLU A 542 11.86 4.80 -13.90
N VAL A 543 11.94 5.83 -13.08
CA VAL A 543 10.80 6.32 -12.27
C VAL A 543 9.62 6.72 -13.16
N ARG A 544 9.89 7.40 -14.27
CA ARG A 544 8.84 7.80 -15.23
C ARG A 544 8.19 6.57 -15.86
N GLU A 545 8.98 5.62 -16.34
CA GLU A 545 8.48 4.38 -16.96
C GLU A 545 7.63 3.57 -15.97
N LEU A 546 8.12 3.37 -14.75
CA LEU A 546 7.39 2.69 -13.70
C LEU A 546 6.11 3.44 -13.30
N GLY A 547 6.20 4.76 -13.14
CA GLY A 547 5.04 5.61 -12.80
C GLY A 547 3.93 5.50 -13.84
N LEU A 548 4.27 5.55 -15.13
CA LEU A 548 3.31 5.41 -16.23
C LEU A 548 2.75 3.97 -16.31
N ARG A 549 3.63 2.98 -16.24
CA ARG A 549 3.25 1.57 -16.39
C ARG A 549 2.32 1.08 -15.27
N TYR A 550 2.61 1.45 -14.00
CA TYR A 550 1.87 0.96 -12.83
C TYR A 550 0.89 1.99 -12.26
N GLY A 551 0.74 3.12 -12.94
CA GLY A 551 -0.17 4.16 -12.53
C GLY A 551 0.21 4.81 -11.20
N ILE A 552 1.50 4.98 -10.93
CA ILE A 552 2.02 5.61 -9.72
C ILE A 552 2.40 7.04 -10.05
N LEU A 553 1.72 8.00 -9.40
CA LEU A 553 2.04 9.40 -9.58
C LEU A 553 3.36 9.75 -8.90
N THR A 554 4.25 10.38 -9.67
CA THR A 554 5.55 10.86 -9.21
C THR A 554 5.74 12.30 -9.68
N GLU A 555 6.73 13.01 -9.18
CA GLU A 555 7.04 14.34 -9.69
C GLU A 555 7.45 14.35 -11.19
N TYR A 556 7.88 13.19 -11.72
CA TYR A 556 8.29 13.02 -13.12
C TYR A 556 7.15 12.58 -14.04
N THR A 557 6.01 12.17 -13.50
CA THR A 557 4.82 11.77 -14.26
C THR A 557 3.74 12.85 -14.29
N SER A 558 3.72 13.78 -13.33
CA SER A 558 2.74 14.87 -13.25
C SER A 558 2.86 15.88 -14.39
N TYR A 559 4.03 16.03 -15.02
CA TYR A 559 4.23 16.91 -16.18
C TYR A 559 3.54 16.45 -17.47
N LEU A 560 3.01 15.25 -17.52
CA LEU A 560 2.27 14.71 -18.69
C LEU A 560 0.77 15.09 -18.69
N VAL A 561 0.28 15.68 -17.61
CA VAL A 561 -1.07 16.26 -17.52
C VAL A 561 -0.97 17.77 -17.83
N GLN A 562 -0.47 18.14 -19.01
CA GLN A 562 -0.71 19.48 -19.52
C GLN A 562 -2.13 19.49 -20.09
N GLU A 563 -2.96 20.42 -19.56
CA GLU A 563 -4.24 20.76 -20.18
C GLU A 563 -4.02 21.04 -21.67
N PRO A 564 -4.85 20.49 -22.58
CA PRO A 564 -4.91 21.03 -23.91
C PRO A 564 -5.37 22.48 -23.76
N THR A 565 -4.53 23.42 -24.10
CA THR A 565 -4.92 24.83 -24.22
C THR A 565 -6.20 24.85 -25.06
N PRO A 566 -7.32 25.43 -24.59
CA PRO A 566 -8.48 25.54 -25.42
C PRO A 566 -8.05 26.26 -26.68
N LEU A 567 -8.13 25.63 -27.83
CA LEU A 567 -8.05 26.29 -29.09
C LEU A 567 -9.20 27.29 -29.11
N ALA A 568 -8.91 28.52 -28.70
CA ALA A 568 -9.80 29.62 -28.92
C ALA A 568 -10.09 29.61 -30.43
N SER A 569 -11.35 29.37 -30.77
CA SER A 569 -11.89 29.62 -32.06
C SER A 569 -11.79 31.14 -32.31
N ALA A 570 -10.65 31.57 -32.80
CA ALA A 570 -10.42 32.92 -33.24
C ALA A 570 -9.98 32.86 -34.70
N ASP A 571 -10.77 33.50 -35.50
CA ASP A 571 -10.56 33.89 -36.89
C ASP A 571 -9.15 33.74 -37.43
N ALA A 572 -9.01 32.88 -38.43
CA ALA A 572 -7.86 32.76 -39.28
C ALA A 572 -7.70 34.01 -40.13
N ARG A 573 -7.20 35.12 -39.58
CA ARG A 573 -6.64 36.24 -40.34
C ARG A 573 -5.61 36.96 -39.49
N GLN A 574 -4.36 36.92 -40.00
CA GLN A 574 -3.18 37.69 -39.61
C GLN A 574 -2.24 37.05 -38.56
N VAL A 575 -1.44 36.07 -39.02
CA VAL A 575 -0.12 35.79 -38.44
C VAL A 575 0.93 36.31 -39.44
N PRO A 576 1.87 37.18 -39.04
CA PRO A 576 2.93 37.64 -39.92
C PRO A 576 3.84 36.48 -40.32
N PRO A 577 4.38 36.46 -41.57
CA PRO A 577 5.24 35.42 -42.02
C PRO A 577 6.64 35.54 -41.36
N GLY A 578 6.91 34.75 -40.34
CA GLY A 578 8.21 34.75 -39.65
C GLY A 578 8.36 33.80 -38.47
N LEU A 579 7.27 33.32 -37.86
CA LEU A 579 7.36 32.37 -36.77
C LEU A 579 6.84 30.98 -37.20
N ARG A 580 7.62 30.28 -38.02
CA ARG A 580 7.50 28.83 -38.12
C ARG A 580 8.18 28.24 -36.89
N THR A 581 7.41 27.84 -35.91
CA THR A 581 7.88 27.01 -34.81
C THR A 581 8.39 25.68 -35.40
N ARG A 582 9.68 25.50 -35.27
CA ARG A 582 10.32 24.20 -35.48
C ARG A 582 9.62 23.21 -34.56
N GLU A 583 9.09 22.13 -35.13
CA GLU A 583 8.94 20.85 -34.45
C GLU A 583 10.33 20.39 -33.99
N GLY A 584 10.66 20.73 -32.78
CA GLY A 584 11.85 20.30 -32.09
C GLY A 584 11.44 20.07 -30.67
N SER A 585 11.55 18.82 -30.23
CA SER A 585 11.52 18.44 -28.83
C SER A 585 12.27 19.50 -28.01
N THR A 586 11.56 20.26 -27.21
CA THR A 586 12.19 21.13 -26.21
C THR A 586 13.09 20.25 -25.35
N PRO A 587 14.41 20.57 -25.29
CA PRO A 587 15.26 19.87 -24.34
C PRO A 587 14.68 20.06 -22.95
N MET A 588 14.45 18.97 -22.23
CA MET A 588 14.15 19.06 -20.79
C MET A 588 15.21 19.97 -20.13
N PRO A 589 14.81 20.94 -19.31
CA PRO A 589 15.80 21.67 -18.52
C PRO A 589 16.61 20.65 -17.74
N ALA A 590 17.95 20.76 -17.86
CA ALA A 590 18.88 19.99 -17.06
C ALA A 590 18.43 20.08 -15.59
N ALA A 591 18.35 18.94 -14.91
CA ALA A 591 17.88 18.86 -13.54
C ALA A 591 18.62 19.92 -12.71
N ALA A 592 17.91 20.93 -12.23
CA ALA A 592 18.50 21.90 -11.31
C ALA A 592 19.03 21.15 -10.09
N PRO A 593 20.19 21.55 -9.54
CA PRO A 593 20.75 20.88 -8.38
C PRO A 593 19.68 20.80 -7.27
N MET A 594 19.41 19.59 -6.80
CA MET A 594 18.35 19.36 -5.82
C MET A 594 18.70 20.08 -4.52
N ARG A 595 17.76 20.86 -4.01
CA ARG A 595 17.89 21.47 -2.69
C ARG A 595 18.02 20.37 -1.64
N GLN A 596 19.04 20.45 -0.81
CA GLN A 596 19.33 19.51 0.27
C GLN A 596 18.58 19.84 1.57
N THR A 597 18.05 21.06 1.68
CA THR A 597 17.38 21.62 2.85
C THR A 597 16.09 22.34 2.46
N GLY A 598 15.26 22.66 3.44
CA GLY A 598 14.00 23.38 3.28
C GLY A 598 12.80 22.48 3.00
N GLN A 599 11.60 23.08 3.00
CA GLN A 599 10.32 22.40 2.90
C GLN A 599 10.28 21.38 1.75
N VAL A 600 10.71 21.76 0.56
CA VAL A 600 10.68 20.90 -0.64
C VAL A 600 11.58 19.66 -0.47
N ALA A 601 12.78 19.84 0.11
CA ALA A 601 13.69 18.72 0.35
C ALA A 601 13.12 17.76 1.41
N PHE A 602 12.53 18.32 2.45
CA PHE A 602 11.86 17.59 3.52
C PHE A 602 10.67 16.76 2.98
N ASP A 603 9.77 17.37 2.21
CA ASP A 603 8.60 16.71 1.66
C ASP A 603 8.99 15.58 0.71
N ARG A 604 9.99 15.78 -0.15
CA ARG A 604 10.54 14.75 -1.04
C ARG A 604 11.16 13.58 -0.28
N ALA A 605 11.89 13.87 0.80
CA ALA A 605 12.50 12.84 1.63
C ALA A 605 11.44 11.99 2.30
N LYS A 606 10.42 12.62 2.88
CA LYS A 606 9.28 11.95 3.50
C LYS A 606 8.47 11.11 2.51
N GLU A 607 8.22 11.65 1.31
CA GLU A 607 7.51 10.95 0.23
C GLU A 607 8.26 9.70 -0.23
N SER A 608 9.57 9.81 -0.51
CA SER A 608 10.36 8.65 -0.92
C SER A 608 10.37 7.55 0.14
N GLY A 609 10.42 7.94 1.43
CA GLY A 609 10.30 7.02 2.56
C GLY A 609 8.94 6.31 2.57
N GLN A 610 7.84 7.03 2.32
CA GLN A 610 6.50 6.44 2.28
C GLN A 610 6.34 5.42 1.14
N PHE A 611 6.86 5.69 -0.06
CA PHE A 611 6.85 4.73 -1.15
C PHE A 611 7.73 3.51 -0.85
N SER A 612 8.95 3.71 -0.35
CA SER A 612 9.85 2.58 0.01
C SER A 612 9.29 1.70 1.14
N ALA A 613 8.49 2.27 2.03
CA ALA A 613 7.89 1.56 3.16
C ALA A 613 6.51 0.96 2.86
N ALA A 614 5.95 1.16 1.65
CA ALA A 614 4.61 0.65 1.31
C ALA A 614 4.57 -0.88 1.36
N ASN A 615 3.83 -1.44 2.31
CA ASN A 615 3.65 -2.88 2.49
C ASN A 615 2.33 -3.39 1.91
N SER A 616 1.37 -2.50 1.66
CA SER A 616 0.06 -2.85 1.09
C SER A 616 -0.34 -1.90 -0.04
N LEU A 617 -1.30 -2.32 -0.88
CA LEU A 617 -1.89 -1.44 -1.90
C LEU A 617 -2.53 -0.20 -1.27
N ALA A 618 -3.12 -0.33 -0.07
CA ALA A 618 -3.67 0.79 0.67
C ALA A 618 -2.60 1.82 1.06
N ASP A 619 -1.38 1.38 1.45
CA ASP A 619 -0.27 2.27 1.72
C ASP A 619 0.24 2.97 0.46
N ALA A 620 0.37 2.22 -0.64
CA ALA A 620 0.79 2.76 -1.92
C ALA A 620 -0.23 3.79 -2.46
N ASP A 621 -1.53 3.53 -2.30
CA ASP A 621 -2.59 4.46 -2.69
C ASP A 621 -2.62 5.71 -1.81
N ALA A 622 -2.45 5.58 -0.51
CA ALA A 622 -2.39 6.72 0.41
C ALA A 622 -1.19 7.64 0.11
N ALA A 623 -0.02 7.05 -0.20
CA ALA A 623 1.15 7.82 -0.62
C ALA A 623 0.89 8.59 -1.92
N ALA A 624 0.24 7.96 -2.89
CA ALA A 624 -0.12 8.56 -4.16
C ALA A 624 -1.21 9.63 -4.04
N GLU A 625 -2.25 9.44 -3.21
CA GLU A 625 -3.29 10.45 -2.93
C GLU A 625 -2.70 11.71 -2.29
N LYS A 626 -1.78 11.52 -1.36
CA LYS A 626 -1.07 12.63 -0.73
C LYS A 626 -0.25 13.43 -1.74
N LYS A 627 0.39 12.74 -2.68
CA LYS A 627 1.11 13.39 -3.79
C LYS A 627 0.16 14.19 -4.68
N MET A 628 -1.00 13.64 -5.05
CA MET A 628 -2.01 14.38 -5.84
C MET A 628 -2.46 15.66 -5.14
N ALA A 629 -2.74 15.58 -3.83
CA ALA A 629 -3.13 16.75 -3.04
C ALA A 629 -2.04 17.83 -3.03
N SER A 630 -0.76 17.45 -2.95
CA SER A 630 0.37 18.39 -2.98
C SER A 630 0.57 19.08 -4.34
N LEU A 631 0.09 18.48 -5.42
CA LEU A 631 0.18 19.01 -6.79
C LEU A 631 -1.03 19.87 -7.18
N GLY A 632 -2.03 20.04 -6.28
CA GLY A 632 -3.24 20.82 -6.55
C GLY A 632 -4.16 20.19 -7.61
N ALA A 633 -3.97 18.92 -7.97
CA ALA A 633 -4.80 18.22 -8.93
C ALA A 633 -6.17 17.91 -8.33
N GLU A 634 -7.25 18.36 -8.98
CA GLU A 634 -8.60 18.02 -8.55
C GLU A 634 -8.89 16.53 -8.72
N ARG A 635 -9.46 15.92 -7.70
CA ARG A 635 -9.80 14.48 -7.62
C ARG A 635 -10.71 13.98 -8.76
N SER A 636 -11.42 14.91 -9.45
CA SER A 636 -12.43 14.61 -10.46
C SER A 636 -11.87 14.22 -11.83
N GLU A 637 -10.62 14.51 -12.13
CA GLU A 637 -10.04 14.35 -13.46
C GLU A 637 -9.19 13.09 -13.66
N MET A 638 -8.90 12.38 -12.58
CA MET A 638 -8.10 11.16 -12.61
C MET A 638 -8.79 10.02 -11.88
N ARG A 639 -8.69 8.82 -12.44
CA ARG A 639 -9.24 7.60 -11.88
C ARG A 639 -8.23 6.46 -11.94
N ARG A 640 -8.16 5.66 -10.87
CA ARG A 640 -7.38 4.43 -10.85
C ARG A 640 -8.30 3.23 -10.75
N ALA A 641 -8.03 2.21 -11.54
CA ALA A 641 -8.74 0.94 -11.49
C ALA A 641 -7.96 -0.15 -12.22
N GLY A 642 -7.92 -1.38 -11.69
CA GLY A 642 -7.32 -2.54 -12.35
C GLY A 642 -5.82 -2.41 -12.67
N GLY A 643 -5.08 -1.64 -11.86
CA GLY A 643 -3.66 -1.38 -12.14
C GLY A 643 -3.40 -0.29 -13.20
N HIS A 644 -4.44 0.32 -13.76
CA HIS A 644 -4.38 1.38 -14.76
C HIS A 644 -4.72 2.75 -14.17
N VAL A 645 -4.20 3.82 -14.77
CA VAL A 645 -4.57 5.21 -14.45
C VAL A 645 -5.25 5.83 -15.64
N PHE A 646 -6.43 6.36 -15.42
CA PHE A 646 -7.24 6.99 -16.43
C PHE A 646 -7.34 8.49 -16.18
N VAL A 647 -7.30 9.26 -17.26
CA VAL A 647 -7.60 10.69 -17.29
C VAL A 647 -8.83 10.89 -18.15
N LYS A 648 -9.74 11.75 -17.73
CA LYS A 648 -10.93 12.06 -18.52
C LYS A 648 -10.58 13.05 -19.62
N LYS A 649 -10.63 12.60 -20.90
CA LYS A 649 -10.41 13.40 -22.09
C LYS A 649 -11.69 13.38 -22.93
N ASP A 650 -12.23 14.52 -23.27
CA ASP A 650 -13.44 14.65 -24.11
C ASP A 650 -14.61 13.74 -23.66
N GLY A 651 -14.76 13.57 -22.35
CA GLY A 651 -15.80 12.72 -21.76
C GLY A 651 -15.45 11.24 -21.67
N ILE A 652 -14.32 10.79 -22.22
CA ILE A 652 -13.85 9.39 -22.22
C ILE A 652 -12.72 9.22 -21.20
N TRP A 653 -12.83 8.22 -20.35
CA TRP A 653 -11.75 7.81 -19.45
C TRP A 653 -10.66 7.11 -20.25
N THR A 654 -9.56 7.77 -20.50
CA THR A 654 -8.44 7.25 -21.31
C THR A 654 -7.30 6.81 -20.41
N ASP A 655 -6.88 5.56 -20.56
CA ASP A 655 -5.69 5.01 -19.91
C ASP A 655 -4.44 5.80 -20.31
N LEU A 656 -3.61 6.19 -19.36
CA LEU A 656 -2.36 6.90 -19.63
C LEU A 656 -1.36 6.08 -20.48
N ALA A 657 -1.47 4.76 -20.44
CA ALA A 657 -0.65 3.87 -21.27
C ALA A 657 -1.17 3.77 -22.72
N HIS A 658 -2.35 4.32 -23.04
CA HIS A 658 -2.89 4.32 -24.40
C HIS A 658 -2.11 5.29 -25.28
N THR A 659 -1.72 4.79 -26.47
CA THR A 659 -1.11 5.57 -27.55
C THR A 659 -1.82 5.29 -28.87
N ASP A 660 -1.81 6.24 -29.79
CA ASP A 660 -2.44 6.11 -31.12
C ASP A 660 -1.84 4.97 -31.98
N SER A 661 -0.68 4.43 -31.58
CA SER A 661 -0.05 3.29 -32.24
C SER A 661 -0.67 1.94 -31.86
N LEU A 662 -1.47 1.87 -30.79
CA LEU A 662 -2.12 0.65 -30.37
C LEU A 662 -3.40 0.39 -31.20
N LYS A 663 -3.58 -0.87 -31.63
CA LYS A 663 -4.79 -1.26 -32.35
C LYS A 663 -6.01 -1.12 -31.41
N LEU A 664 -6.97 -0.27 -31.78
CA LEU A 664 -8.14 0.04 -30.97
C LEU A 664 -9.32 -0.87 -31.34
N PHE A 665 -9.84 -1.61 -30.35
CA PHE A 665 -11.06 -2.41 -30.48
C PHE A 665 -12.21 -1.73 -29.72
N ARG A 666 -13.26 -1.32 -30.46
CA ARG A 666 -14.45 -0.68 -29.91
C ARG A 666 -15.54 -1.69 -29.62
N VAL A 667 -16.03 -1.72 -28.40
CA VAL A 667 -17.04 -2.68 -27.91
C VAL A 667 -18.18 -1.93 -27.24
N ALA A 668 -19.41 -2.28 -27.62
CA ALA A 668 -20.60 -1.68 -27.02
C ALA A 668 -20.81 -2.19 -25.60
N PRO A 669 -21.04 -1.30 -24.61
CA PRO A 669 -21.24 -1.71 -23.23
C PRO A 669 -22.43 -2.64 -23.08
N PHE A 670 -22.28 -3.68 -22.24
CA PHE A 670 -23.31 -4.68 -21.89
C PHE A 670 -23.85 -5.50 -23.07
N SER A 671 -23.15 -5.48 -24.20
CA SER A 671 -23.46 -6.29 -25.40
C SER A 671 -22.92 -7.73 -25.26
N PRO A 672 -23.35 -8.67 -26.13
CA PRO A 672 -22.72 -9.99 -26.21
C PRO A 672 -21.20 -9.93 -26.41
N ALA A 673 -20.69 -9.00 -27.23
CA ALA A 673 -19.25 -8.78 -27.40
C ALA A 673 -18.57 -8.32 -26.09
N TYR A 674 -19.20 -7.42 -25.33
CA TYR A 674 -18.69 -6.96 -24.05
C TYR A 674 -18.49 -8.11 -23.06
N PHE A 675 -19.49 -8.98 -22.89
CA PHE A 675 -19.38 -10.13 -22.00
C PHE A 675 -18.39 -11.18 -22.50
N ALA A 676 -18.27 -11.36 -23.80
CA ALA A 676 -17.28 -12.27 -24.38
C ALA A 676 -15.84 -11.74 -24.19
N VAL A 677 -15.62 -10.45 -24.39
CA VAL A 677 -14.31 -9.80 -24.18
C VAL A 677 -13.93 -9.80 -22.70
N THR A 678 -14.85 -9.49 -21.78
CA THR A 678 -14.55 -9.52 -20.34
C THR A 678 -14.31 -10.93 -19.80
N ARG A 679 -14.90 -11.96 -20.40
CA ARG A 679 -14.55 -13.36 -20.09
C ARG A 679 -13.15 -13.73 -20.60
N ALA A 680 -12.76 -13.25 -21.77
CA ALA A 680 -11.45 -13.52 -22.34
C ALA A 680 -10.33 -12.71 -21.68
N LEU A 681 -10.65 -11.52 -21.20
CA LEU A 681 -9.77 -10.55 -20.54
C LEU A 681 -10.38 -10.13 -19.19
N PRO A 682 -10.40 -11.02 -18.18
CA PRO A 682 -10.97 -10.68 -16.87
C PRO A 682 -10.26 -9.51 -16.18
N GLU A 683 -9.00 -9.23 -16.54
CA GLU A 683 -8.24 -8.08 -16.07
C GLU A 683 -8.87 -6.72 -16.39
N LEU A 684 -9.72 -6.63 -17.42
CA LEU A 684 -10.43 -5.39 -17.76
C LEU A 684 -11.50 -5.01 -16.74
N THR A 685 -12.11 -5.99 -16.08
CA THR A 685 -13.29 -5.79 -15.24
C THR A 685 -13.08 -4.79 -14.12
N ALA A 686 -11.89 -4.79 -13.50
CA ALA A 686 -11.54 -3.84 -12.45
C ALA A 686 -11.53 -2.38 -12.94
N SER A 687 -11.32 -2.14 -14.24
CA SER A 687 -11.25 -0.82 -14.86
C SER A 687 -12.59 -0.31 -15.38
N LEU A 688 -13.60 -1.17 -15.48
CA LEU A 688 -14.92 -0.83 -16.02
C LEU A 688 -15.83 -0.26 -14.93
N ARG A 689 -16.57 0.81 -15.24
CA ARG A 689 -17.56 1.42 -14.34
C ARG A 689 -18.82 1.80 -15.12
N GLY A 690 -19.87 1.01 -14.92
CA GLY A 690 -21.16 1.28 -15.56
C GLY A 690 -21.04 1.36 -17.09
N ASP A 691 -21.72 2.35 -17.69
CA ASP A 691 -21.71 2.67 -19.11
C ASP A 691 -20.77 3.84 -19.46
N GLU A 692 -19.90 4.27 -18.52
CA GLU A 692 -18.92 5.31 -18.79
C GLU A 692 -17.96 4.90 -19.91
N PRO A 693 -17.76 5.74 -20.94
CA PRO A 693 -16.80 5.47 -21.98
C PRO A 693 -15.38 5.36 -21.38
N VAL A 694 -14.66 4.28 -21.72
CA VAL A 694 -13.32 4.05 -21.22
C VAL A 694 -12.43 3.38 -22.29
N ILE A 695 -11.20 3.84 -22.41
CA ILE A 695 -10.14 3.21 -23.19
C ILE A 695 -9.14 2.59 -22.23
N ILE A 696 -8.94 1.27 -22.34
CA ILE A 696 -8.00 0.50 -21.50
C ILE A 696 -6.89 0.00 -22.42
N ALA A 697 -5.64 0.33 -22.08
CA ALA A 697 -4.49 -0.06 -22.86
C ALA A 697 -3.97 -1.44 -22.47
N GLY A 698 -3.70 -2.27 -23.48
CA GLY A 698 -2.86 -3.46 -23.39
C GLY A 698 -1.48 -3.20 -24.02
N ARG A 699 -0.77 -4.26 -24.37
CA ARG A 699 0.59 -4.15 -24.93
C ARG A 699 0.63 -3.77 -26.42
N GLN A 700 -0.26 -4.35 -27.23
CA GLN A 700 -0.33 -4.13 -28.68
C GLN A 700 -1.73 -3.68 -29.14
N ALA A 701 -2.71 -3.72 -28.25
CA ALA A 701 -4.08 -3.30 -28.51
C ALA A 701 -4.69 -2.61 -27.31
N SER A 702 -5.64 -1.70 -27.55
CA SER A 702 -6.49 -1.09 -26.54
C SER A 702 -7.94 -1.50 -26.76
N VAL A 703 -8.69 -1.58 -25.67
CA VAL A 703 -10.15 -1.82 -25.69
C VAL A 703 -10.86 -0.52 -25.29
N GLU A 704 -11.69 -0.02 -26.19
CA GLU A 704 -12.61 1.10 -25.93
C GLU A 704 -14.00 0.56 -25.69
N ILE A 705 -14.55 0.84 -24.51
CA ILE A 705 -15.96 0.58 -24.22
C ILE A 705 -16.72 1.88 -24.49
N THR A 706 -17.59 1.84 -25.50
CA THR A 706 -18.34 3.03 -25.96
C THR A 706 -19.66 2.63 -26.59
N SER A 707 -20.68 3.48 -26.48
CA SER A 707 -22.02 3.23 -27.04
C SER A 707 -22.05 3.00 -28.55
N GLY A 708 -21.06 3.53 -29.27
CA GLY A 708 -20.88 3.29 -30.73
C GLY A 708 -20.02 2.06 -31.08
N GLY A 709 -19.68 1.23 -30.10
CA GLY A 709 -18.87 0.04 -30.30
C GLY A 709 -19.64 -1.13 -30.90
N ARG A 710 -18.94 -2.21 -31.22
CA ARG A 710 -19.51 -3.43 -31.79
C ARG A 710 -20.31 -4.20 -30.74
N GLU A 711 -21.51 -4.63 -31.08
CA GLU A 711 -22.38 -5.42 -30.21
C GLU A 711 -22.05 -6.92 -30.24
N SER A 712 -21.42 -7.40 -31.32
CA SER A 712 -21.03 -8.80 -31.48
C SER A 712 -19.61 -8.92 -32.06
N MET A 713 -18.88 -9.93 -31.63
CA MET A 713 -17.56 -10.31 -32.13
C MET A 713 -17.50 -11.83 -32.25
N THR A 714 -16.76 -12.32 -33.22
CA THR A 714 -16.51 -13.75 -33.40
C THR A 714 -15.48 -14.24 -32.37
N ASP A 715 -15.49 -15.53 -32.06
CA ASP A 715 -14.50 -16.14 -31.16
C ASP A 715 -13.05 -15.96 -31.67
N ALA A 716 -12.85 -15.89 -32.98
CA ALA A 716 -11.55 -15.63 -33.58
C ALA A 716 -11.04 -14.22 -33.27
N GLU A 717 -11.93 -13.20 -33.41
CA GLU A 717 -11.61 -11.81 -33.10
C GLU A 717 -11.36 -11.60 -31.60
N ILE A 718 -12.09 -12.29 -30.74
CA ILE A 718 -11.91 -12.24 -29.30
C ILE A 718 -10.54 -12.84 -28.91
N ARG A 719 -10.17 -13.97 -29.50
CA ARG A 719 -8.85 -14.58 -29.28
C ARG A 719 -7.71 -13.69 -29.81
N GLU A 720 -7.90 -13.07 -30.97
CA GLU A 720 -6.93 -12.10 -31.53
C GLU A 720 -6.76 -10.91 -30.57
N LEU A 721 -7.87 -10.31 -30.14
CA LEU A 721 -7.85 -9.21 -29.18
C LEU A 721 -7.11 -9.60 -27.90
N ALA A 722 -7.46 -10.74 -27.29
CA ALA A 722 -6.85 -11.20 -26.05
C ALA A 722 -5.34 -11.41 -26.19
N ARG A 723 -4.89 -12.00 -27.31
CA ARG A 723 -3.48 -12.17 -27.62
C ARG A 723 -2.76 -10.84 -27.76
N MET A 724 -3.29 -9.91 -28.56
CA MET A 724 -2.69 -8.59 -28.77
C MET A 724 -2.69 -7.75 -27.49
N PHE A 725 -3.77 -7.81 -26.71
CA PHE A 725 -3.87 -7.07 -25.45
C PHE A 725 -2.78 -7.52 -24.46
N ARG A 726 -2.51 -8.82 -24.37
CA ARG A 726 -1.46 -9.38 -23.53
C ARG A 726 -0.06 -9.35 -24.16
N GLY A 727 0.05 -9.02 -25.47
CA GLY A 727 1.33 -8.97 -26.19
C GLY A 727 1.92 -10.35 -26.49
N GLN A 728 1.05 -11.34 -26.75
CA GLN A 728 1.44 -12.72 -27.04
C GLN A 728 1.44 -12.98 -28.55
#